data_deb76b8f6bd183dffd27f4dd98754991
#
_entry.id   deb76b8f6bd183dffd27f4dd98754991
#
_cell.length_a   1.000
_cell.length_b   1.000
_cell.length_c   1.000
_cell.angle_alpha   90.00
_cell.angle_beta   90.00
_cell.angle_gamma   90.00
#
_symmetry.space_group_name_H-M   'P 1'
#
loop_
_entity.id
_entity.type
_entity.pdbx_description
1 polymer ?
#
loop_
_entity_poly.entity_id
_entity_poly.type
_entity_poly.pdbx_seq_one_letter_code
_entity_poly.pdbx_strand_id
1 'polypeptide(L)'
;KFKLFLEKTRGKEEDEIFMTELLREFNYLSPRTQIVNVKINGQNLKMLFQEKISKEFLEFNKRREGPILEGDEKYMMKAASKISTAKGINWSKIFKVSDLATEIQLSRLNNTSWSVKNNYFKYNSLLALKKLNYAYLVYLNGFKNEKNNYSFLDYDLNNDVLAENSDIIRNKLDIFNNIILSANGNHALYVHNRKFYWNSVESYFEPIYYDGEFDLEKKQSKLNYPVSKNYLESISNTRKLIINLNKKKFYQKLLTKNLILDKKNYEKKFDRLISNLDILENLYNRKDTVDIEYNNNFYKDKKLFSKYLNNLDNQKTLIKFLRYDESKDTFHLCNELGESCDSLLKIDITEQRKLLESELVLNDNYYQFIDFKGKKNKKYNSIIFDNEFFENVTFFYNDSIDFDLDKEKKVFKIIQKDFYGRSFFVNGLIKNIQIDFEGKKELFNQKISNRYDHNTLTGCLSFIKIYFENTELNSTSSICEDGINLINSKGKIKKIFSKNSLFDGVDFDFSNLSIEQIIIENSLNDCIDFSSGTYIIENSILKKCGDKGISVGEDTVANFQRINVTESNIGLASKDSSKVFLENSKMWDVMTCYASYKKKQEFNGGQIKINNSNCKNFNTEIYVDNFSSIEVMN
;
A
#
# COMPACT_ATOMS: atom_id res chain seq x y z
N LYS A 1 10.17 9.44 -8.65
CA LYS A 1 10.71 10.61 -7.90
C LYS A 1 11.66 10.11 -6.82
N PHE A 2 12.74 10.86 -6.52
CA PHE A 2 13.77 10.47 -5.55
C PHE A 2 14.38 11.69 -4.86
N LYS A 3 15.16 11.44 -3.80
CA LYS A 3 16.03 12.39 -3.11
C LYS A 3 17.46 11.88 -3.15
N LEU A 4 18.41 12.80 -3.20
CA LEU A 4 19.85 12.53 -3.06
C LEU A 4 20.34 13.19 -1.79
N PHE A 5 20.98 12.41 -0.93
CA PHE A 5 21.51 12.90 0.34
C PHE A 5 23.03 12.85 0.33
N LEU A 6 23.65 13.88 0.90
CA LEU A 6 25.07 13.86 1.20
C LEU A 6 25.38 12.83 2.31
N GLU A 7 26.63 12.42 2.39
CA GLU A 7 27.10 11.51 3.44
C GLU A 7 26.63 11.94 4.84
N LYS A 8 26.24 10.97 5.65
CA LYS A 8 25.75 11.15 7.05
C LYS A 8 24.45 11.96 7.24
N THR A 9 23.78 12.36 6.18
CA THR A 9 22.48 13.05 6.31
C THR A 9 21.37 12.12 6.85
N ARG A 10 21.49 10.83 6.63
CA ARG A 10 20.56 9.77 7.06
C ARG A 10 21.25 8.76 7.99
N GLY A 11 22.06 9.22 8.93
CA GLY A 11 22.88 8.34 9.75
C GLY A 11 24.02 7.70 8.95
N LYS A 12 24.27 6.39 9.14
CA LYS A 12 25.25 5.62 8.38
C LYS A 12 24.59 5.03 7.13
N GLU A 13 25.07 5.42 5.94
CA GLU A 13 24.46 4.97 4.66
C GLU A 13 24.41 3.45 4.54
N GLU A 14 25.43 2.74 5.07
CA GLU A 14 25.47 1.28 5.06
C GLU A 14 24.36 0.66 5.90
N ASP A 15 24.08 1.23 7.07
CA ASP A 15 23.01 0.79 7.96
C ASP A 15 21.64 1.13 7.37
N GLU A 16 21.50 2.30 6.75
CA GLU A 16 20.28 2.72 6.06
C GLU A 16 19.93 1.78 4.91
N ILE A 17 20.90 1.42 4.05
CA ILE A 17 20.69 0.48 2.95
C ILE A 17 20.39 -0.92 3.48
N PHE A 18 21.16 -1.40 4.47
CA PHE A 18 20.94 -2.71 5.08
C PHE A 18 19.54 -2.83 5.66
N MET A 19 19.10 -1.85 6.44
CA MET A 19 17.79 -1.87 7.11
C MET A 19 16.62 -1.67 6.16
N THR A 20 16.75 -0.81 5.14
CA THR A 20 15.68 -0.65 4.14
C THR A 20 15.47 -1.92 3.32
N GLU A 21 16.54 -2.66 3.00
CA GLU A 21 16.42 -3.97 2.35
C GLU A 21 15.86 -5.03 3.31
N LEU A 22 16.27 -5.04 4.58
CA LEU A 22 15.79 -5.98 5.60
C LEU A 22 14.28 -5.82 5.83
N LEU A 23 13.81 -4.61 5.95
CA LEU A 23 12.37 -4.31 6.09
C LEU A 23 11.56 -4.86 4.91
N ARG A 24 12.07 -4.72 3.67
CA ARG A 24 11.42 -5.29 2.48
C ARG A 24 11.42 -6.82 2.46
N GLU A 25 12.49 -7.47 2.94
CA GLU A 25 12.50 -8.94 3.07
C GLU A 25 11.39 -9.43 4.00
N PHE A 26 11.05 -8.64 5.02
CA PHE A 26 9.95 -8.94 5.94
C PHE A 26 8.60 -8.36 5.48
N ASN A 27 8.51 -7.92 4.22
CA ASN A 27 7.31 -7.39 3.59
C ASN A 27 6.78 -6.09 4.22
N TYR A 28 7.66 -5.29 4.85
CA TYR A 28 7.35 -3.93 5.27
C TYR A 28 7.65 -2.92 4.18
N LEU A 29 6.88 -1.83 4.16
CA LEU A 29 7.01 -0.75 3.19
C LEU A 29 8.28 0.07 3.48
N SER A 30 9.23 0.02 2.55
CA SER A 30 10.52 0.69 2.70
C SER A 30 11.03 1.22 1.34
N PRO A 31 11.61 2.44 1.27
CA PRO A 31 12.06 3.02 0.03
C PRO A 31 13.26 2.28 -0.56
N ARG A 32 13.37 2.26 -1.89
CA ARG A 32 14.61 1.85 -2.56
C ARG A 32 15.74 2.79 -2.15
N THR A 33 16.82 2.23 -1.65
CA THR A 33 17.96 2.97 -1.12
C THR A 33 19.25 2.36 -1.65
N GLN A 34 20.15 3.17 -2.19
CA GLN A 34 21.43 2.72 -2.72
C GLN A 34 22.45 3.85 -2.80
N ILE A 35 23.73 3.49 -2.87
CA ILE A 35 24.81 4.45 -3.14
C ILE A 35 24.89 4.70 -4.63
N VAL A 36 25.00 5.97 -5.01
CA VAL A 36 25.15 6.44 -6.38
C VAL A 36 26.28 7.45 -6.51
N ASN A 37 26.98 7.42 -7.64
CA ASN A 37 27.94 8.46 -7.99
C ASN A 37 27.25 9.50 -8.86
N VAL A 38 27.29 10.75 -8.43
CA VAL A 38 26.60 11.88 -9.07
C VAL A 38 27.62 12.95 -9.43
N LYS A 39 27.51 13.50 -10.62
CA LYS A 39 28.32 14.65 -11.05
C LYS A 39 27.48 15.91 -10.96
N ILE A 40 27.84 16.85 -10.05
CA ILE A 40 27.18 18.14 -9.85
C ILE A 40 28.24 19.25 -10.05
N ASN A 41 27.96 20.18 -10.93
CA ASN A 41 28.86 21.30 -11.24
C ASN A 41 30.32 20.87 -11.51
N GLY A 42 30.50 19.73 -12.20
CA GLY A 42 31.82 19.16 -12.52
C GLY A 42 32.46 18.32 -11.41
N GLN A 43 31.93 18.34 -10.20
CA GLN A 43 32.44 17.54 -9.08
C GLN A 43 31.74 16.17 -9.01
N ASN A 44 32.51 15.11 -8.80
CA ASN A 44 31.99 13.77 -8.55
C ASN A 44 31.71 13.61 -7.05
N LEU A 45 30.46 13.30 -6.71
CA LEU A 45 30.01 13.11 -5.36
C LEU A 45 29.42 11.73 -5.19
N LYS A 46 29.77 11.07 -4.08
CA LYS A 46 29.10 9.84 -3.63
C LYS A 46 27.91 10.26 -2.79
N MET A 47 26.69 9.83 -3.19
CA MET A 47 25.45 10.24 -2.52
C MET A 47 24.58 9.03 -2.24
N LEU A 48 23.75 9.14 -1.21
CA LEU A 48 22.70 8.18 -0.93
C LEU A 48 21.46 8.55 -1.76
N PHE A 49 21.10 7.68 -2.68
CA PHE A 49 19.82 7.72 -3.38
C PHE A 49 18.74 7.11 -2.49
N GLN A 50 17.62 7.80 -2.35
CA GLN A 50 16.44 7.27 -1.68
C GLN A 50 15.18 7.64 -2.47
N GLU A 51 14.35 6.64 -2.73
CA GLU A 51 13.08 6.80 -3.39
C GLU A 51 12.12 7.67 -2.59
N LYS A 52 11.35 8.53 -3.28
CA LYS A 52 10.27 9.29 -2.64
C LYS A 52 9.03 8.38 -2.49
N ILE A 53 8.39 8.46 -1.33
CA ILE A 53 7.13 7.75 -1.07
C ILE A 53 6.04 8.33 -1.98
N SER A 54 5.59 7.51 -2.94
CA SER A 54 4.68 7.88 -4.02
C SER A 54 3.95 6.63 -4.54
N LYS A 55 3.22 6.73 -5.64
CA LYS A 55 2.61 5.59 -6.33
C LYS A 55 3.65 4.52 -6.68
N GLU A 56 4.75 4.91 -7.31
CA GLU A 56 5.82 4.01 -7.77
C GLU A 56 6.48 3.26 -6.59
N PHE A 57 6.56 3.92 -5.42
CA PHE A 57 7.01 3.28 -4.18
C PHE A 57 6.03 2.18 -3.73
N LEU A 58 4.73 2.43 -3.80
CA LEU A 58 3.71 1.43 -3.44
C LEU A 58 3.75 0.23 -4.39
N GLU A 59 3.79 0.48 -5.69
CA GLU A 59 3.88 -0.55 -6.74
C GLU A 59 5.14 -1.41 -6.57
N PHE A 60 6.30 -0.78 -6.34
CA PHE A 60 7.54 -1.52 -6.07
C PHE A 60 7.46 -2.41 -4.81
N ASN A 61 6.77 -1.95 -3.78
CA ASN A 61 6.50 -2.72 -2.57
C ASN A 61 5.27 -3.65 -2.71
N LYS A 62 4.77 -3.86 -3.93
CA LYS A 62 3.63 -4.73 -4.24
C LYS A 62 2.34 -4.32 -3.51
N ARG A 63 2.07 -3.02 -3.49
CA ARG A 63 0.83 -2.44 -2.97
C ARG A 63 0.16 -1.62 -4.07
N ARG A 64 -1.15 -1.72 -4.15
CA ARG A 64 -1.96 -0.86 -5.03
C ARG A 64 -1.89 0.59 -4.58
N GLU A 65 -2.14 1.52 -5.50
CA GLU A 65 -2.22 2.94 -5.17
C GLU A 65 -3.35 3.19 -4.17
N GLY A 66 -3.05 3.90 -3.09
CA GLY A 66 -3.99 4.18 -2.00
C GLY A 66 -3.49 5.35 -1.14
N PRO A 67 -4.24 5.72 -0.08
CA PRO A 67 -3.87 6.82 0.78
C PRO A 67 -2.51 6.61 1.47
N ILE A 68 -1.64 7.62 1.35
CA ILE A 68 -0.38 7.70 2.08
C ILE A 68 -0.52 8.85 3.08
N LEU A 69 -0.38 8.54 4.37
CA LEU A 69 -0.55 9.49 5.45
C LEU A 69 0.76 9.67 6.22
N GLU A 70 0.90 10.84 6.82
CA GLU A 70 2.07 11.17 7.65
C GLU A 70 1.68 12.13 8.79
N GLY A 71 2.53 12.19 9.83
CA GLY A 71 2.46 13.25 10.84
C GLY A 71 2.83 14.60 10.23
N ASP A 72 2.27 15.68 10.76
CA ASP A 72 2.58 17.01 10.27
C ASP A 72 3.59 17.72 11.18
N GLU A 73 4.80 17.90 10.67
CA GLU A 73 5.87 18.65 11.36
C GLU A 73 5.96 20.14 10.93
N LYS A 74 5.19 20.57 9.91
CA LYS A 74 5.35 21.89 9.32
C LYS A 74 5.16 23.03 10.31
N TYR A 75 4.13 22.93 11.14
CA TYR A 75 3.82 23.96 12.11
C TYR A 75 4.80 23.92 13.29
N MET A 76 5.17 22.74 13.74
CA MET A 76 6.23 22.55 14.72
C MET A 76 7.53 23.20 14.23
N MET A 77 7.91 22.99 12.99
CA MET A 77 9.11 23.59 12.38
C MET A 77 8.97 25.10 12.23
N LYS A 78 7.80 25.63 11.88
CA LYS A 78 7.55 27.09 11.83
C LYS A 78 7.63 27.71 13.23
N ALA A 79 7.04 27.10 14.24
CA ALA A 79 7.10 27.56 15.61
C ALA A 79 8.54 27.53 16.15
N ALA A 80 9.25 26.42 15.93
CA ALA A 80 10.64 26.26 16.30
C ALA A 80 11.53 27.32 15.61
N SER A 81 11.32 27.62 14.34
CA SER A 81 12.03 28.68 13.61
C SER A 81 11.78 30.05 14.21
N LYS A 82 10.53 30.42 14.54
CA LYS A 82 10.18 31.68 15.18
C LYS A 82 10.87 31.82 16.55
N ILE A 83 10.86 30.78 17.38
CA ILE A 83 11.49 30.75 18.68
C ILE A 83 13.02 30.87 18.54
N SER A 84 13.62 30.13 17.60
CA SER A 84 15.07 30.23 17.32
C SER A 84 15.48 31.61 16.92
N THR A 85 14.77 32.23 16.00
CA THR A 85 15.05 33.59 15.52
C THR A 85 14.85 34.63 16.62
N ALA A 86 13.78 34.53 17.41
CA ALA A 86 13.45 35.51 18.46
C ALA A 86 14.34 35.40 19.69
N LYS A 87 14.82 34.23 20.07
CA LYS A 87 15.55 33.96 21.31
C LYS A 87 17.02 33.60 21.10
N GLY A 88 17.49 33.46 19.85
CA GLY A 88 18.86 33.03 19.55
C GLY A 88 19.22 31.64 20.08
N ILE A 89 18.21 30.78 20.29
CA ILE A 89 18.36 29.45 20.90
C ILE A 89 18.64 28.40 19.84
N ASN A 90 19.63 27.53 20.08
CA ASN A 90 19.94 26.41 19.19
C ASN A 90 18.75 25.44 19.07
N TRP A 91 18.49 24.94 17.86
CA TRP A 91 17.43 23.99 17.52
C TRP A 91 17.31 22.79 18.49
N SER A 92 18.44 22.19 18.89
CA SER A 92 18.44 21.03 19.82
C SER A 92 17.87 21.37 21.21
N LYS A 93 17.85 22.65 21.60
CA LYS A 93 17.25 23.09 22.86
C LYS A 93 15.78 23.49 22.72
N ILE A 94 15.36 23.88 21.52
CA ILE A 94 13.97 24.30 21.24
C ILE A 94 13.02 23.12 21.37
N PHE A 95 13.41 21.94 20.86
CA PHE A 95 12.61 20.72 20.94
C PHE A 95 12.41 20.16 22.36
N LYS A 96 13.10 20.73 23.36
CA LYS A 96 12.89 20.41 24.78
C LYS A 96 11.85 21.31 25.45
N VAL A 97 11.28 22.28 24.75
CA VAL A 97 10.29 23.20 25.30
C VAL A 97 8.90 22.59 25.13
N SER A 98 8.20 22.38 26.26
CA SER A 98 6.85 21.80 26.34
C SER A 98 5.81 22.49 25.45
N ASP A 99 6.02 23.76 25.11
CA ASP A 99 5.09 24.58 24.33
C ASP A 99 4.97 24.14 22.86
N LEU A 100 5.98 23.44 22.32
CA LEU A 100 5.92 22.91 20.95
C LEU A 100 4.97 21.72 20.80
N ALA A 101 4.64 21.03 21.89
CA ALA A 101 3.67 19.93 21.87
C ALA A 101 2.27 20.38 21.42
N THR A 102 1.94 21.65 21.63
CA THR A 102 0.66 22.23 21.23
C THR A 102 0.60 22.64 19.75
N GLU A 103 1.74 22.73 19.09
CA GLU A 103 1.86 23.06 17.68
C GLU A 103 1.81 21.84 16.77
N ILE A 104 1.73 20.63 17.34
CA ILE A 104 1.58 19.42 16.52
C ILE A 104 0.15 19.36 16.01
N GLN A 105 0.06 19.35 14.72
CA GLN A 105 -1.18 19.11 14.03
C GLN A 105 -1.48 17.61 13.96
N LEU A 106 -2.72 17.32 13.64
CA LEU A 106 -3.16 15.98 13.33
C LEU A 106 -2.46 15.49 12.04
N SER A 107 -2.66 14.24 11.69
CA SER A 107 -2.09 13.66 10.49
C SER A 107 -2.57 14.34 9.20
N ARG A 108 -1.83 14.17 8.13
CA ARG A 108 -2.13 14.69 6.80
C ARG A 108 -1.93 13.64 5.72
N LEU A 109 -2.55 13.87 4.57
CA LEU A 109 -2.32 13.08 3.36
C LEU A 109 -1.10 13.60 2.59
N ASN A 110 -0.28 12.67 2.10
CA ASN A 110 0.88 12.96 1.27
C ASN A 110 0.54 13.00 -0.23
N ASN A 111 -0.40 12.18 -0.68
CA ASN A 111 -0.77 12.02 -2.09
C ASN A 111 -2.17 12.56 -2.42
N THR A 112 -2.45 13.79 -2.02
CA THR A 112 -3.76 14.44 -2.17
C THR A 112 -4.24 14.54 -3.60
N SER A 113 -3.35 14.66 -4.58
CA SER A 113 -3.73 14.64 -5.99
C SER A 113 -4.43 13.35 -6.43
N TRP A 114 -4.09 12.21 -5.81
CA TRP A 114 -4.80 10.95 -6.00
C TRP A 114 -6.17 10.98 -5.32
N SER A 115 -6.21 11.44 -4.08
CA SER A 115 -7.41 11.44 -3.23
C SER A 115 -8.60 12.20 -3.81
N VAL A 116 -8.34 13.26 -4.59
CA VAL A 116 -9.42 14.09 -5.18
C VAL A 116 -9.83 13.68 -6.60
N LYS A 117 -9.24 12.62 -7.17
CA LYS A 117 -9.57 12.16 -8.54
C LYS A 117 -11.00 11.63 -8.67
N ASN A 118 -11.53 11.00 -7.65
CA ASN A 118 -12.90 10.50 -7.62
C ASN A 118 -13.41 10.32 -6.18
N ASN A 119 -14.71 10.08 -6.04
CA ASN A 119 -15.35 9.98 -4.74
C ASN A 119 -14.92 8.75 -3.92
N TYR A 120 -14.56 7.64 -4.56
CA TYR A 120 -14.09 6.43 -3.85
C TYR A 120 -12.70 6.67 -3.23
N PHE A 121 -11.81 7.37 -3.94
CA PHE A 121 -10.49 7.73 -3.44
C PHE A 121 -10.59 8.76 -2.31
N LYS A 122 -11.49 9.76 -2.49
CA LYS A 122 -11.79 10.73 -1.44
C LYS A 122 -12.31 10.04 -0.18
N TYR A 123 -13.29 9.14 -0.32
CA TYR A 123 -13.85 8.37 0.79
C TYR A 123 -12.76 7.61 1.57
N ASN A 124 -11.92 6.82 0.88
CA ASN A 124 -10.84 6.06 1.52
C ASN A 124 -9.83 6.97 2.21
N SER A 125 -9.49 8.09 1.59
CA SER A 125 -8.56 9.06 2.16
C SER A 125 -9.09 9.70 3.43
N LEU A 126 -10.36 10.09 3.44
CA LEU A 126 -11.02 10.68 4.59
C LEU A 126 -11.23 9.64 5.71
N LEU A 127 -11.57 8.39 5.37
CA LEU A 127 -11.68 7.30 6.35
C LEU A 127 -10.33 7.04 7.04
N ALA A 128 -9.27 6.94 6.26
CA ALA A 128 -7.92 6.76 6.79
C ALA A 128 -7.48 7.96 7.64
N LEU A 129 -7.73 9.19 7.15
CA LEU A 129 -7.38 10.41 7.87
C LEU A 129 -8.14 10.50 9.21
N LYS A 130 -9.45 10.18 9.23
CA LYS A 130 -10.24 10.11 10.46
C LYS A 130 -9.61 9.17 11.49
N LYS A 131 -9.27 7.95 11.07
CA LYS A 131 -8.72 6.92 11.96
C LYS A 131 -7.33 7.32 12.48
N LEU A 132 -6.47 7.86 11.63
CA LEU A 132 -5.15 8.27 12.03
C LEU A 132 -5.20 9.53 12.91
N ASN A 133 -6.05 10.51 12.61
CA ASN A 133 -6.28 11.67 13.46
C ASN A 133 -6.75 11.26 14.86
N TYR A 134 -7.58 10.22 14.96
CA TYR A 134 -7.96 9.67 16.25
C TYR A 134 -6.74 9.16 17.05
N ALA A 135 -5.84 8.41 16.41
CA ALA A 135 -4.62 7.94 17.08
C ALA A 135 -3.72 9.09 17.54
N TYR A 136 -3.62 10.15 16.73
CA TYR A 136 -2.88 11.38 17.12
C TYR A 136 -3.53 12.11 18.28
N LEU A 137 -4.84 12.21 18.33
CA LEU A 137 -5.57 12.83 19.44
C LEU A 137 -5.39 12.04 20.75
N VAL A 138 -5.44 10.71 20.67
CA VAL A 138 -5.15 9.83 21.81
C VAL A 138 -3.73 10.06 22.32
N TYR A 139 -2.76 10.09 21.43
CA TYR A 139 -1.36 10.39 21.75
C TYR A 139 -1.19 11.73 22.45
N LEU A 140 -1.72 12.81 21.87
CA LEU A 140 -1.62 14.16 22.42
C LEU A 140 -2.27 14.29 23.79
N ASN A 141 -3.35 13.55 24.04
CA ASN A 141 -4.01 13.54 25.33
C ASN A 141 -3.25 12.73 26.38
N GLY A 142 -2.71 11.56 26.02
CA GLY A 142 -1.88 10.74 26.91
C GLY A 142 -0.66 11.50 27.42
N PHE A 143 0.01 12.20 26.53
CA PHE A 143 1.20 12.99 26.85
C PHE A 143 0.98 14.06 27.95
N LYS A 144 -0.18 14.71 28.01
CA LYS A 144 -0.49 15.77 28.97
C LYS A 144 -0.74 15.30 30.41
N ASN A 145 -1.00 14.03 30.60
CA ASN A 145 -1.30 13.46 31.91
C ASN A 145 -0.05 12.99 32.68
N GLU A 146 1.11 12.92 32.00
CA GLU A 146 2.35 12.51 32.66
C GLU A 146 3.11 13.68 33.30
N LYS A 147 3.37 13.56 34.60
CA LYS A 147 4.20 14.48 35.37
C LYS A 147 5.72 14.24 35.19
N ASN A 148 6.11 13.32 34.32
CA ASN A 148 7.48 12.87 34.20
C ASN A 148 8.24 13.59 33.08
N ASN A 149 9.53 13.85 33.32
CA ASN A 149 10.50 14.61 32.51
C ASN A 149 10.85 14.00 31.13
N TYR A 150 9.91 13.35 30.45
CA TYR A 150 10.17 12.79 29.12
C TYR A 150 9.97 13.84 28.05
N SER A 151 10.85 13.86 27.06
CA SER A 151 10.70 14.69 25.89
C SER A 151 9.53 14.18 25.06
N PHE A 152 8.65 15.08 24.62
CA PHE A 152 7.55 14.81 23.73
C PHE A 152 7.97 14.04 22.44
N LEU A 153 9.21 14.23 21.98
CA LEU A 153 9.77 13.55 20.80
C LEU A 153 10.15 12.09 21.05
N ASP A 154 10.14 11.62 22.30
CA ASP A 154 10.56 10.25 22.66
C ASP A 154 9.45 9.21 22.54
N TYR A 155 8.22 9.58 22.12
CA TYR A 155 7.07 8.68 22.07
C TYR A 155 6.61 8.39 20.64
N ASP A 156 6.08 7.19 20.44
CA ASP A 156 5.40 6.74 19.22
C ASP A 156 3.87 6.71 19.42
N LEU A 157 3.14 6.56 18.32
CA LEU A 157 1.71 6.24 18.36
C LEU A 157 1.48 4.86 18.95
N ASN A 158 0.40 4.71 19.73
CA ASN A 158 0.07 3.42 20.31
C ASN A 158 -0.46 2.42 19.29
N ASN A 159 0.23 1.28 19.16
CA ASN A 159 -0.16 0.21 18.24
C ASN A 159 -1.49 -0.46 18.63
N ASP A 160 -1.90 -0.46 19.90
CA ASP A 160 -3.22 -0.94 20.31
C ASP A 160 -4.35 -0.09 19.71
N VAL A 161 -4.15 1.23 19.63
CA VAL A 161 -5.10 2.15 19.01
C VAL A 161 -5.13 1.96 17.49
N LEU A 162 -3.96 1.87 16.84
CA LEU A 162 -3.85 1.68 15.39
C LEU A 162 -4.40 0.33 14.93
N ALA A 163 -4.32 -0.70 15.76
CA ALA A 163 -4.77 -2.06 15.45
C ALA A 163 -6.28 -2.29 15.66
N GLU A 164 -7.00 -1.39 16.30
CA GLU A 164 -8.45 -1.47 16.53
C GLU A 164 -8.93 -2.85 17.05
N ASN A 165 -8.24 -3.42 18.02
CA ASN A 165 -8.50 -4.75 18.60
C ASN A 165 -8.08 -5.97 17.76
N SER A 166 -7.39 -5.80 16.65
CA SER A 166 -6.85 -6.93 15.88
C SER A 166 -5.46 -7.32 16.37
N ASP A 167 -5.32 -8.49 16.99
CA ASP A 167 -4.03 -9.01 17.46
C ASP A 167 -3.04 -9.25 16.30
N ILE A 168 -3.55 -9.64 15.13
CA ILE A 168 -2.74 -9.84 13.93
C ILE A 168 -2.12 -8.51 13.46
N ILE A 169 -2.93 -7.46 13.39
CA ILE A 169 -2.46 -6.12 12.97
C ILE A 169 -1.51 -5.56 14.02
N ARG A 170 -1.85 -5.67 15.29
CA ARG A 170 -0.97 -5.25 16.40
C ARG A 170 0.39 -5.90 16.32
N ASN A 171 0.44 -7.23 16.17
CA ASN A 171 1.70 -7.96 16.06
C ASN A 171 2.53 -7.49 14.85
N LYS A 172 1.92 -7.19 13.70
CA LYS A 172 2.63 -6.61 12.54
C LYS A 172 3.23 -5.24 12.86
N LEU A 173 2.48 -4.35 13.52
CA LEU A 173 2.96 -3.01 13.90
C LEU A 173 4.09 -3.11 14.93
N ASP A 174 3.96 -3.99 15.91
CA ASP A 174 4.97 -4.21 16.96
C ASP A 174 6.26 -4.80 16.39
N ILE A 175 6.17 -5.76 15.47
CA ILE A 175 7.35 -6.33 14.80
C ILE A 175 8.09 -5.22 14.02
N PHE A 176 7.36 -4.36 13.31
CA PHE A 176 7.97 -3.21 12.63
C PHE A 176 8.72 -2.32 13.62
N ASN A 177 8.08 -1.91 14.73
CA ASN A 177 8.69 -1.09 15.76
C ASN A 177 9.92 -1.78 16.38
N ASN A 178 9.84 -3.08 16.67
CA ASN A 178 10.95 -3.85 17.23
C ASN A 178 12.17 -3.92 16.29
N ILE A 179 11.94 -4.08 14.97
CA ILE A 179 13.02 -4.04 13.97
C ILE A 179 13.70 -2.67 13.99
N ILE A 180 12.93 -1.59 13.99
CA ILE A 180 13.43 -0.21 14.01
C ILE A 180 14.23 0.05 15.30
N LEU A 181 13.66 -0.30 16.46
CA LEU A 181 14.31 -0.12 17.77
C LEU A 181 15.58 -0.95 17.89
N SER A 182 15.58 -2.19 17.40
CA SER A 182 16.77 -3.05 17.45
C SER A 182 17.96 -2.50 16.64
N ALA A 183 17.69 -1.64 15.68
CA ALA A 183 18.69 -0.94 14.88
C ALA A 183 18.98 0.50 15.37
N ASN A 184 18.50 0.88 16.54
CA ASN A 184 18.54 2.27 17.07
C ASN A 184 17.93 3.32 16.13
N GLY A 185 16.97 2.93 15.30
CA GLY A 185 16.28 3.79 14.34
C GLY A 185 15.14 4.61 14.95
N ASN A 186 15.27 5.05 16.18
CA ASN A 186 14.22 5.70 16.98
C ASN A 186 13.57 6.88 16.27
N HIS A 187 14.34 7.61 15.45
CA HIS A 187 13.86 8.80 14.73
C HIS A 187 12.70 8.46 13.77
N ALA A 188 12.65 7.25 13.19
CA ALA A 188 11.54 6.81 12.35
C ALA A 188 10.22 6.60 13.12
N LEU A 189 10.27 6.43 14.44
CA LEU A 189 9.11 6.22 15.29
C LEU A 189 8.57 7.49 15.92
N TYR A 190 9.25 8.62 15.78
CA TYR A 190 8.70 9.89 16.25
C TYR A 190 7.43 10.24 15.50
N VAL A 191 6.40 10.65 16.21
CA VAL A 191 5.05 10.84 15.66
C VAL A 191 5.00 11.75 14.45
N HIS A 192 5.87 12.75 14.36
CA HIS A 192 5.98 13.65 13.21
C HIS A 192 6.65 12.99 11.98
N ASN A 193 7.43 11.92 12.18
CA ASN A 193 8.10 11.16 11.12
C ASN A 193 7.30 9.92 10.69
N ARG A 194 6.28 9.52 11.47
CA ARG A 194 5.48 8.34 11.14
C ARG A 194 4.78 8.52 9.82
N LYS A 195 4.90 7.50 8.97
CA LYS A 195 4.18 7.41 7.69
C LYS A 195 3.47 6.10 7.58
N PHE A 196 2.30 6.14 6.97
CA PHE A 196 1.44 4.97 6.82
C PHE A 196 0.83 4.92 5.43
N TYR A 197 0.66 3.70 4.93
CA TYR A 197 -0.22 3.39 3.83
C TYR A 197 -1.53 2.83 4.41
N TRP A 198 -2.65 3.34 3.94
CA TRP A 198 -3.95 2.78 4.28
C TRP A 198 -4.31 1.66 3.32
N ASN A 199 -4.34 0.42 3.83
CA ASN A 199 -4.84 -0.74 3.11
C ASN A 199 -6.38 -0.74 3.18
N SER A 200 -7.04 -0.27 2.14
CA SER A 200 -8.50 -0.12 2.11
C SER A 200 -9.25 -1.45 2.16
N VAL A 201 -8.67 -2.53 1.64
CA VAL A 201 -9.28 -3.86 1.61
C VAL A 201 -9.34 -4.48 3.01
N GLU A 202 -8.22 -4.48 3.70
CA GLU A 202 -8.11 -5.06 5.05
C GLU A 202 -8.38 -4.01 6.16
N SER A 203 -8.60 -2.75 5.78
CA SER A 203 -8.96 -1.63 6.67
C SER A 203 -7.97 -1.37 7.82
N TYR A 204 -6.66 -1.41 7.54
CA TYR A 204 -5.62 -1.14 8.52
C TYR A 204 -4.47 -0.30 7.96
N PHE A 205 -3.63 0.23 8.87
CA PHE A 205 -2.42 0.98 8.53
C PHE A 205 -1.22 0.06 8.38
N GLU A 206 -0.58 0.10 7.21
CA GLU A 206 0.73 -0.50 7.00
C GLU A 206 1.81 0.57 7.25
N PRO A 207 2.75 0.37 8.20
CA PRO A 207 3.78 1.36 8.48
C PRO A 207 4.76 1.46 7.32
N ILE A 208 5.15 2.68 6.99
CA ILE A 208 6.18 2.98 5.99
C ILE A 208 7.42 3.46 6.72
N TYR A 209 8.55 2.85 6.43
CA TYR A 209 9.83 3.32 6.96
C TYR A 209 10.21 4.67 6.35
N TYR A 210 10.60 5.61 7.22
CA TYR A 210 11.12 6.90 6.84
C TYR A 210 12.07 7.44 7.93
N ASP A 211 13.29 7.84 7.55
CA ASP A 211 14.22 8.62 8.34
C ASP A 211 14.54 8.10 9.76
N GLY A 212 15.07 6.87 9.83
CA GLY A 212 15.37 6.24 11.12
C GLY A 212 16.69 6.66 11.74
N GLU A 213 17.65 7.13 10.93
CA GLU A 213 19.02 7.41 11.37
C GLU A 213 19.68 6.18 12.02
N PHE A 214 19.59 5.01 11.38
CA PHE A 214 20.07 3.74 11.91
C PHE A 214 21.53 3.75 12.36
N ASP A 215 21.81 3.09 13.48
CA ASP A 215 23.15 2.85 14.02
C ASP A 215 23.28 1.41 14.58
N LEU A 216 23.70 0.48 13.72
CA LEU A 216 23.90 -0.93 14.08
C LEU A 216 25.19 -1.20 14.88
N GLU A 217 26.00 -0.19 15.19
CA GLU A 217 27.13 -0.35 16.11
C GLU A 217 26.75 -0.06 17.56
N LYS A 218 25.69 0.72 17.75
CA LYS A 218 25.24 1.15 19.07
C LYS A 218 24.40 0.07 19.76
N LYS A 219 24.60 -0.08 21.08
CA LYS A 219 23.70 -0.88 21.93
C LYS A 219 22.46 -0.09 22.27
N GLN A 220 21.30 -0.74 22.28
CA GLN A 220 20.09 -0.14 22.79
C GLN A 220 20.22 0.09 24.31
N SER A 221 19.69 1.19 24.82
CA SER A 221 19.86 1.55 26.22
C SER A 221 18.57 1.90 26.95
N LYS A 222 17.48 2.15 26.21
CA LYS A 222 16.21 2.58 26.79
C LYS A 222 15.02 2.14 25.93
N LEU A 223 13.87 1.96 26.56
CA LEU A 223 12.58 1.67 25.94
C LEU A 223 11.60 2.79 26.30
N ASN A 224 11.66 3.90 25.57
CA ASN A 224 10.82 5.08 25.80
C ASN A 224 9.60 5.12 24.87
N TYR A 225 8.95 3.97 24.68
CA TYR A 225 7.83 3.85 23.73
C TYR A 225 6.67 3.14 24.44
N PRO A 226 5.42 3.48 24.10
CA PRO A 226 4.29 2.75 24.59
C PRO A 226 4.33 1.34 24.00
N VAL A 227 4.36 0.36 24.88
CA VAL A 227 4.36 -1.04 24.50
C VAL A 227 2.94 -1.58 24.43
N SER A 228 2.69 -2.44 23.46
CA SER A 228 1.40 -3.10 23.30
C SER A 228 1.21 -4.24 24.30
N LYS A 229 -0.02 -4.75 24.39
CA LYS A 229 -0.37 -5.87 25.26
C LYS A 229 0.44 -7.14 24.99
N ASN A 230 0.86 -7.39 23.74
CA ASN A 230 1.54 -8.62 23.31
C ASN A 230 3.01 -8.38 22.98
N TYR A 231 3.64 -7.41 23.63
CA TYR A 231 5.00 -6.96 23.30
C TYR A 231 6.05 -8.09 23.32
N LEU A 232 6.06 -8.96 24.33
CA LEU A 232 7.01 -10.07 24.43
C LEU A 232 6.86 -11.09 23.30
N GLU A 233 5.63 -11.38 22.89
CA GLU A 233 5.35 -12.24 21.76
C GLU A 233 5.88 -11.62 20.46
N SER A 234 5.69 -10.33 20.27
CA SER A 234 6.17 -9.62 19.10
C SER A 234 7.70 -9.59 19.03
N ILE A 235 8.41 -9.44 20.15
CA ILE A 235 9.88 -9.57 20.21
C ILE A 235 10.32 -10.98 19.78
N SER A 236 9.68 -12.02 20.32
CA SER A 236 9.95 -13.41 19.93
C SER A 236 9.74 -13.62 18.42
N ASN A 237 8.64 -13.11 17.88
CA ASN A 237 8.34 -13.21 16.45
C ASN A 237 9.36 -12.42 15.60
N THR A 238 9.78 -11.23 16.03
CA THR A 238 10.83 -10.46 15.37
C THR A 238 12.15 -11.23 15.32
N ARG A 239 12.55 -11.83 16.44
CA ARG A 239 13.76 -12.65 16.54
C ARG A 239 13.71 -13.84 15.58
N LYS A 240 12.56 -14.55 15.51
CA LYS A 240 12.36 -15.68 14.57
C LYS A 240 12.50 -15.23 13.11
N LEU A 241 11.94 -14.08 12.72
CA LEU A 241 12.08 -13.54 11.36
C LEU A 241 13.54 -13.29 11.00
N ILE A 242 14.33 -12.67 11.91
CA ILE A 242 15.75 -12.37 11.66
C ILE A 242 16.58 -13.65 11.56
N ILE A 243 16.33 -14.64 12.45
CA ILE A 243 17.06 -15.90 12.45
C ILE A 243 16.78 -16.73 11.18
N ASN A 244 15.53 -16.78 10.76
CA ASN A 244 15.08 -17.58 9.61
C ASN A 244 15.38 -16.92 8.25
N LEU A 245 15.93 -15.72 8.23
CA LEU A 245 16.29 -15.03 7.01
C LEU A 245 17.34 -15.81 6.21
N ASN A 246 17.13 -15.97 4.90
CA ASN A 246 18.17 -16.50 4.01
C ASN A 246 19.28 -15.45 3.83
N LYS A 247 20.23 -15.43 4.75
CA LYS A 247 21.34 -14.45 4.80
C LYS A 247 22.15 -14.43 3.50
N LYS A 248 22.35 -15.60 2.84
CA LYS A 248 23.10 -15.67 1.57
C LYS A 248 22.36 -14.91 0.45
N LYS A 249 21.08 -15.16 0.29
CA LYS A 249 20.25 -14.46 -0.70
C LYS A 249 20.14 -12.96 -0.39
N PHE A 250 20.01 -12.62 0.88
CA PHE A 250 19.96 -11.24 1.33
C PHE A 250 21.26 -10.49 1.02
N TYR A 251 22.43 -11.10 1.28
CA TYR A 251 23.72 -10.51 0.91
C TYR A 251 23.83 -10.20 -0.59
N GLN A 252 23.36 -11.12 -1.45
CA GLN A 252 23.34 -10.88 -2.90
C GLN A 252 22.50 -9.65 -3.28
N LYS A 253 21.39 -9.41 -2.59
CA LYS A 253 20.59 -8.20 -2.80
C LYS A 253 21.32 -6.93 -2.41
N LEU A 254 22.06 -6.95 -1.29
CA LEU A 254 22.86 -5.78 -0.88
C LEU A 254 23.93 -5.42 -1.91
N LEU A 255 24.57 -6.40 -2.55
CA LEU A 255 25.52 -6.16 -3.63
C LEU A 255 24.91 -5.42 -4.81
N THR A 256 23.63 -5.67 -5.14
CA THR A 256 22.92 -4.94 -6.21
C THR A 256 22.64 -3.47 -5.85
N LYS A 257 22.84 -3.08 -4.59
CA LYS A 257 22.69 -1.70 -4.09
C LYS A 257 24.03 -0.97 -3.94
N ASN A 258 25.08 -1.52 -4.52
CA ASN A 258 26.45 -1.04 -4.36
C ASN A 258 26.93 -1.02 -2.89
N LEU A 259 26.34 -1.89 -2.06
CA LEU A 259 26.77 -2.09 -0.67
C LEU A 259 27.59 -3.36 -0.57
N ILE A 260 28.90 -3.19 -0.37
CA ILE A 260 29.85 -4.28 -0.17
C ILE A 260 30.27 -4.27 1.29
N LEU A 261 29.91 -5.34 2.00
CA LEU A 261 30.30 -5.58 3.37
C LEU A 261 31.22 -6.80 3.41
N ASP A 262 32.29 -6.73 4.20
CA ASP A 262 33.02 -7.96 4.51
C ASP A 262 32.17 -8.91 5.38
N LYS A 263 32.46 -10.20 5.36
CA LYS A 263 31.63 -11.22 6.01
C LYS A 263 31.47 -10.96 7.51
N LYS A 264 32.52 -10.50 8.18
CA LYS A 264 32.52 -10.24 9.63
C LYS A 264 31.57 -9.07 9.97
N ASN A 265 31.66 -7.98 9.24
CA ASN A 265 30.77 -6.81 9.44
C ASN A 265 29.32 -7.14 9.08
N TYR A 266 29.10 -7.96 8.04
CA TYR A 266 27.78 -8.42 7.66
C TYR A 266 27.12 -9.24 8.78
N GLU A 267 27.79 -10.23 9.33
CA GLU A 267 27.30 -11.08 10.43
C GLU A 267 27.08 -10.24 11.71
N LYS A 268 28.05 -9.38 12.06
CA LYS A 268 27.96 -8.49 13.21
C LYS A 268 26.70 -7.61 13.24
N LYS A 269 26.17 -7.20 12.07
CA LYS A 269 24.92 -6.44 12.01
C LYS A 269 23.72 -7.25 12.53
N PHE A 270 23.62 -8.53 12.17
CA PHE A 270 22.58 -9.41 12.70
C PHE A 270 22.72 -9.70 14.20
N ASP A 271 23.96 -9.95 14.64
CA ASP A 271 24.26 -10.17 16.07
C ASP A 271 23.85 -8.94 16.90
N ARG A 272 24.06 -7.74 16.36
CA ARG A 272 23.62 -6.49 17.00
C ARG A 272 22.10 -6.38 17.09
N LEU A 273 21.38 -6.68 16.00
CA LEU A 273 19.92 -6.69 16.01
C LEU A 273 19.38 -7.64 17.09
N ILE A 274 19.88 -8.88 17.15
CA ILE A 274 19.44 -9.86 18.14
C ILE A 274 19.79 -9.39 19.56
N SER A 275 21.03 -8.95 19.79
CA SER A 275 21.45 -8.43 21.11
C SER A 275 20.62 -7.24 21.57
N ASN A 276 20.25 -6.35 20.67
CA ASN A 276 19.38 -5.23 21.01
C ASN A 276 17.94 -5.66 21.31
N LEU A 277 17.41 -6.70 20.64
CA LEU A 277 16.11 -7.29 21.00
C LEU A 277 16.15 -7.92 22.43
N ASP A 278 17.25 -8.56 22.80
CA ASP A 278 17.42 -9.11 24.16
C ASP A 278 17.46 -7.99 25.23
N ILE A 279 18.07 -6.84 24.89
CA ILE A 279 18.07 -5.67 25.76
C ILE A 279 16.65 -5.10 25.89
N LEU A 280 15.90 -4.96 24.79
CA LEU A 280 14.51 -4.46 24.82
C LEU A 280 13.60 -5.36 25.64
N GLU A 281 13.72 -6.69 25.52
CA GLU A 281 13.02 -7.68 26.33
C GLU A 281 13.32 -7.52 27.84
N ASN A 282 14.61 -7.35 28.19
CA ASN A 282 15.04 -7.13 29.57
C ASN A 282 14.54 -5.81 30.15
N LEU A 283 14.53 -4.72 29.36
CA LEU A 283 13.98 -3.42 29.76
C LEU A 283 12.49 -3.53 30.04
N TYR A 284 11.74 -4.22 29.18
CA TYR A 284 10.32 -4.48 29.39
C TYR A 284 10.06 -5.25 30.70
N ASN A 285 10.80 -6.35 30.92
CA ASN A 285 10.64 -7.20 32.10
C ASN A 285 10.97 -6.47 33.43
N ARG A 286 11.83 -5.45 33.38
CA ARG A 286 12.13 -4.58 34.55
C ARG A 286 11.10 -3.51 34.79
N LYS A 287 10.04 -3.41 33.97
CA LYS A 287 9.06 -2.32 33.97
C LYS A 287 9.68 -0.93 33.74
N ASP A 288 10.83 -0.90 33.09
CA ASP A 288 11.44 0.35 32.60
C ASP A 288 10.71 0.82 31.33
N THR A 289 9.38 0.80 31.37
CA THR A 289 8.48 1.16 30.27
C THR A 289 7.64 2.35 30.66
N VAL A 290 7.21 3.08 29.65
CA VAL A 290 6.25 4.19 29.84
C VAL A 290 4.84 3.59 29.80
N ASP A 291 4.17 3.57 30.96
CA ASP A 291 2.76 3.20 31.03
C ASP A 291 1.91 4.43 30.69
N ILE A 292 1.31 4.42 29.52
CA ILE A 292 0.36 5.44 29.10
C ILE A 292 -1.03 4.84 29.15
N GLU A 293 -1.88 5.35 30.04
CA GLU A 293 -3.30 4.99 30.05
C GLU A 293 -4.02 5.61 28.85
N TYR A 294 -4.46 4.76 27.94
CA TYR A 294 -5.24 5.17 26.79
C TYR A 294 -6.73 4.96 27.04
N ASN A 295 -7.50 6.02 26.83
CA ASN A 295 -8.95 5.93 26.86
C ASN A 295 -9.49 5.55 25.48
N ASN A 296 -9.82 4.28 25.28
CA ASN A 296 -10.37 3.74 24.04
C ASN A 296 -11.73 4.33 23.63
N ASN A 297 -12.32 5.18 24.46
CA ASN A 297 -13.61 5.83 24.23
C ASN A 297 -13.50 7.30 23.82
N PHE A 298 -12.39 7.71 23.22
CA PHE A 298 -12.09 9.11 22.88
C PHE A 298 -13.26 9.86 22.21
N TYR A 299 -13.89 9.26 21.18
CA TYR A 299 -15.07 9.87 20.53
C TYR A 299 -16.31 9.98 21.42
N LYS A 300 -16.35 9.25 22.53
CA LYS A 300 -17.39 9.36 23.55
C LYS A 300 -17.00 10.29 24.69
N ASP A 301 -15.71 10.63 24.79
CA ASP A 301 -15.20 11.48 25.87
C ASP A 301 -15.05 12.93 25.38
N LYS A 302 -16.16 13.67 25.53
CA LYS A 302 -16.25 15.10 25.22
C LYS A 302 -15.19 15.96 25.89
N LYS A 303 -14.69 15.53 27.08
CA LYS A 303 -13.67 16.26 27.84
C LYS A 303 -12.29 16.25 27.16
N LEU A 304 -11.96 15.18 26.43
CA LEU A 304 -10.66 15.08 25.78
C LEU A 304 -10.53 16.05 24.60
N PHE A 305 -11.59 16.23 23.85
CA PHE A 305 -11.64 17.12 22.71
C PHE A 305 -11.61 18.59 23.17
N SER A 306 -12.43 18.96 24.15
CA SER A 306 -12.41 20.29 24.74
C SER A 306 -11.06 20.63 25.40
N LYS A 307 -10.42 19.64 26.04
CA LYS A 307 -9.10 19.81 26.66
C LYS A 307 -7.99 20.04 25.60
N TYR A 308 -8.06 19.39 24.45
CA TYR A 308 -7.17 19.67 23.31
C TYR A 308 -7.36 21.10 22.80
N LEU A 309 -8.61 21.53 22.58
CA LEU A 309 -8.94 22.88 22.12
C LEU A 309 -8.53 23.97 23.11
N ASN A 310 -8.82 23.80 24.40
CA ASN A 310 -8.48 24.79 25.44
C ASN A 310 -6.96 25.02 25.59
N ASN A 311 -6.13 24.05 25.16
CA ASN A 311 -4.69 24.23 25.15
C ASN A 311 -4.18 24.99 23.89
N LEU A 312 -4.96 25.04 22.83
CA LEU A 312 -4.69 25.81 21.62
C LEU A 312 -5.12 27.27 21.78
N ASP A 313 -6.13 27.57 22.61
CA ASP A 313 -6.64 28.93 22.86
C ASP A 313 -5.59 29.89 23.42
N ASN A 314 -4.59 29.38 24.14
CA ASN A 314 -3.47 30.20 24.63
C ASN A 314 -2.54 30.71 23.51
N GLN A 315 -2.71 30.29 22.24
CA GLN A 315 -1.78 30.62 21.14
C GLN A 315 -2.38 31.45 20.01
N LYS A 316 -3.59 31.98 20.15
CA LYS A 316 -4.29 32.80 19.11
C LYS A 316 -4.56 32.06 17.77
N THR A 317 -4.40 30.77 17.70
CA THR A 317 -4.66 29.99 16.47
C THR A 317 -6.00 29.31 16.61
N LEU A 318 -7.02 29.81 15.92
CA LEU A 318 -8.34 29.22 15.93
C LEU A 318 -8.37 28.00 15.00
N ILE A 319 -8.40 26.80 15.56
CA ILE A 319 -8.63 25.57 14.80
C ILE A 319 -10.11 25.33 14.70
N LYS A 320 -10.58 25.09 13.47
CA LYS A 320 -11.94 24.73 13.14
C LYS A 320 -12.00 23.30 12.61
N PHE A 321 -12.96 22.52 13.08
CA PHE A 321 -13.12 21.13 12.69
C PHE A 321 -14.20 20.95 11.64
N LEU A 322 -13.91 20.07 10.67
CA LEU A 322 -14.82 19.77 9.58
C LEU A 322 -15.23 18.30 9.58
N ARG A 323 -16.49 18.08 9.29
CA ARG A 323 -17.08 16.78 8.97
C ARG A 323 -17.48 16.74 7.49
N TYR A 324 -17.16 15.67 6.82
CA TYR A 324 -17.59 15.41 5.45
C TYR A 324 -18.89 14.62 5.43
N ASP A 325 -19.90 15.06 4.68
CA ASP A 325 -21.12 14.33 4.40
C ASP A 325 -21.01 13.67 3.02
N GLU A 326 -20.80 12.35 2.99
CA GLU A 326 -20.68 11.56 1.76
C GLU A 326 -21.95 11.62 0.89
N SER A 327 -23.11 11.73 1.52
CA SER A 327 -24.38 11.72 0.78
C SER A 327 -24.60 12.95 -0.08
N LYS A 328 -24.00 14.07 0.32
CA LYS A 328 -24.11 15.38 -0.31
C LYS A 328 -22.82 15.86 -0.96
N ASP A 329 -21.72 15.11 -0.79
CA ASP A 329 -20.37 15.53 -1.19
C ASP A 329 -19.99 16.92 -0.65
N THR A 330 -20.27 17.19 0.63
CA THR A 330 -20.10 18.50 1.25
C THR A 330 -19.35 18.44 2.56
N PHE A 331 -18.64 19.51 2.89
CA PHE A 331 -18.00 19.70 4.20
C PHE A 331 -18.87 20.59 5.09
N HIS A 332 -18.96 20.22 6.35
CA HIS A 332 -19.71 20.95 7.36
C HIS A 332 -18.76 21.36 8.49
N LEU A 333 -18.90 22.60 8.93
CA LEU A 333 -18.18 23.13 10.09
C LEU A 333 -18.82 22.58 11.36
N CYS A 334 -17.99 22.04 12.24
CA CYS A 334 -18.38 21.53 13.54
C CYS A 334 -18.25 22.61 14.61
N ASN A 335 -19.07 22.48 15.67
CA ASN A 335 -18.85 23.23 16.89
C ASN A 335 -17.51 22.84 17.57
N GLU A 336 -17.11 23.59 18.59
CA GLU A 336 -15.84 23.40 19.29
C GLU A 336 -15.67 21.98 19.89
N LEU A 337 -16.77 21.27 20.13
CA LEU A 337 -16.78 19.92 20.67
C LEU A 337 -16.86 18.83 19.58
N GLY A 338 -16.99 19.21 18.30
CA GLY A 338 -17.15 18.25 17.20
C GLY A 338 -18.50 17.49 17.21
N GLU A 339 -19.47 17.90 18.04
CA GLU A 339 -20.74 17.19 18.23
C GLU A 339 -21.77 17.53 17.18
N SER A 340 -21.94 18.82 16.90
CA SER A 340 -22.84 19.37 15.89
C SER A 340 -22.02 19.96 14.75
N CYS A 341 -22.35 19.57 13.52
CA CYS A 341 -21.66 20.00 12.32
C CYS A 341 -22.73 20.40 11.27
N ASP A 342 -23.33 21.56 11.48
CA ASP A 342 -24.53 21.95 10.73
C ASP A 342 -24.26 23.04 9.70
N SER A 343 -23.15 23.81 9.85
CA SER A 343 -22.83 24.90 8.94
C SER A 343 -22.07 24.39 7.71
N LEU A 344 -22.70 24.51 6.54
CA LEU A 344 -22.09 24.16 5.27
C LEU A 344 -20.87 25.07 4.98
N LEU A 345 -19.72 24.45 4.74
CA LEU A 345 -18.54 25.11 4.22
C LEU A 345 -18.34 24.75 2.75
N LYS A 346 -18.47 25.74 1.87
CA LYS A 346 -18.20 25.55 0.43
C LYS A 346 -16.70 25.72 0.21
N ILE A 347 -16.04 24.64 -0.21
CA ILE A 347 -14.62 24.63 -0.57
C ILE A 347 -14.45 24.01 -1.96
N ASP A 348 -13.58 24.62 -2.77
CA ASP A 348 -13.23 24.10 -4.08
C ASP A 348 -12.26 22.92 -3.99
N ILE A 349 -11.90 22.33 -5.13
CA ILE A 349 -11.00 21.16 -5.18
C ILE A 349 -9.58 21.48 -4.70
N THR A 350 -9.13 22.72 -4.85
CA THR A 350 -7.82 23.19 -4.39
C THR A 350 -7.82 23.33 -2.87
N GLU A 351 -8.88 23.89 -2.32
CA GLU A 351 -9.11 24.02 -0.89
C GLU A 351 -9.29 22.65 -0.23
N GLN A 352 -10.01 21.71 -0.89
CA GLN A 352 -10.08 20.32 -0.43
C GLN A 352 -8.69 19.66 -0.34
N ARG A 353 -7.81 19.87 -1.32
CA ARG A 353 -6.42 19.40 -1.23
C ARG A 353 -5.69 20.00 -0.04
N LYS A 354 -5.78 21.33 0.15
CA LYS A 354 -5.18 22.00 1.32
C LYS A 354 -5.72 21.47 2.64
N LEU A 355 -7.03 21.17 2.71
CA LEU A 355 -7.63 20.53 3.90
C LEU A 355 -7.02 19.17 4.17
N LEU A 356 -6.90 18.32 3.16
CA LEU A 356 -6.29 16.99 3.28
C LEU A 356 -4.81 17.03 3.61
N GLU A 357 -4.11 18.09 3.23
CA GLU A 357 -2.71 18.39 3.57
C GLU A 357 -2.56 19.13 4.91
N SER A 358 -3.65 19.34 5.66
CA SER A 358 -3.71 20.15 6.88
C SER A 358 -3.21 21.59 6.68
N GLU A 359 -3.42 22.17 5.49
CA GLU A 359 -2.97 23.50 5.10
C GLU A 359 -4.10 24.49 4.82
N LEU A 360 -5.36 24.09 4.99
CA LEU A 360 -6.48 24.97 4.72
C LEU A 360 -6.58 26.06 5.79
N VAL A 361 -6.41 27.31 5.37
CA VAL A 361 -6.60 28.52 6.18
C VAL A 361 -7.58 29.44 5.48
N LEU A 362 -8.67 29.78 6.13
CA LEU A 362 -9.68 30.72 5.65
C LEU A 362 -9.99 31.72 6.78
N ASN A 363 -9.91 33.01 6.51
CA ASN A 363 -10.18 34.09 7.51
C ASN A 363 -9.40 33.87 8.82
N ASP A 364 -8.11 33.61 8.72
CA ASP A 364 -7.18 33.36 9.84
C ASP A 364 -7.48 32.13 10.70
N ASN A 365 -8.45 31.28 10.29
CA ASN A 365 -8.74 30.02 10.93
C ASN A 365 -8.09 28.87 10.17
N TYR A 366 -7.50 27.91 10.92
CA TYR A 366 -7.01 26.64 10.40
C TYR A 366 -8.13 25.61 10.44
N TYR A 367 -8.32 24.90 9.33
CA TYR A 367 -9.34 23.88 9.21
C TYR A 367 -8.73 22.51 9.19
N GLN A 368 -9.25 21.62 10.03
CA GLN A 368 -8.82 20.22 10.12
C GLN A 368 -10.01 19.27 9.98
N PHE A 369 -9.80 18.20 9.25
CA PHE A 369 -10.80 17.16 9.11
C PHE A 369 -10.76 16.20 10.30
N ILE A 370 -11.91 15.89 10.90
CA ILE A 370 -12.00 15.00 12.08
C ILE A 370 -12.98 13.86 11.92
N ASP A 371 -14.04 14.02 11.14
CA ASP A 371 -15.08 13.00 11.03
C ASP A 371 -15.79 13.03 9.69
N PHE A 372 -16.47 11.93 9.34
CA PHE A 372 -17.37 11.93 8.21
C PHE A 372 -18.66 11.19 8.51
N LYS A 373 -19.74 11.65 7.87
CA LYS A 373 -21.05 11.03 7.88
C LYS A 373 -21.18 10.22 6.60
N GLY A 374 -20.89 8.92 6.69
CA GLY A 374 -21.08 7.99 5.59
C GLY A 374 -22.50 7.51 5.47
N LYS A 375 -22.90 7.10 4.28
CA LYS A 375 -24.08 6.25 4.11
C LYS A 375 -23.81 4.95 4.84
N LYS A 376 -24.69 4.53 5.74
CA LYS A 376 -24.60 3.24 6.44
C LYS A 376 -24.51 2.03 5.51
N ASN A 377 -24.73 2.21 4.24
CA ASN A 377 -25.06 1.18 3.29
C ASN A 377 -23.94 0.94 2.27
N LYS A 378 -22.80 0.45 2.66
CA LYS A 378 -21.95 -0.27 1.69
C LYS A 378 -20.82 -0.97 2.44
N LYS A 379 -21.18 -1.52 3.62
CA LYS A 379 -20.31 -2.46 4.29
C LYS A 379 -20.37 -3.77 3.50
N TYR A 380 -19.23 -4.30 3.13
CA TYR A 380 -19.16 -5.68 2.70
C TYR A 380 -19.50 -6.59 3.89
N ASN A 381 -20.37 -7.54 3.65
CA ASN A 381 -20.56 -8.68 4.53
C ASN A 381 -19.36 -9.61 4.35
N SER A 382 -19.00 -10.38 5.36
CA SER A 382 -17.90 -11.32 5.27
C SER A 382 -18.24 -12.66 5.89
N ILE A 383 -17.73 -13.73 5.27
CA ILE A 383 -17.81 -15.10 5.77
C ILE A 383 -16.40 -15.68 5.74
N ILE A 384 -15.99 -16.30 6.83
CA ILE A 384 -14.75 -17.07 6.88
C ILE A 384 -15.09 -18.49 6.50
N PHE A 385 -14.49 -18.96 5.42
CA PHE A 385 -14.56 -20.35 5.00
C PHE A 385 -13.32 -21.10 5.50
N ASP A 386 -13.57 -22.21 6.18
CA ASP A 386 -12.55 -23.17 6.58
C ASP A 386 -13.12 -24.58 6.38
N ASN A 387 -12.94 -25.12 5.17
CA ASN A 387 -13.49 -26.40 4.75
C ASN A 387 -12.58 -27.09 3.71
N GLU A 388 -13.03 -28.16 3.10
CA GLU A 388 -12.24 -28.93 2.12
C GLU A 388 -11.80 -28.16 0.87
N PHE A 389 -12.50 -27.07 0.50
CA PHE A 389 -12.20 -26.24 -0.67
C PHE A 389 -11.52 -24.91 -0.33
N PHE A 390 -11.74 -24.43 0.87
CA PHE A 390 -11.28 -23.13 1.34
C PHE A 390 -10.63 -23.28 2.72
N GLU A 391 -9.34 -22.97 2.86
CA GLU A 391 -8.63 -23.01 4.15
C GLU A 391 -8.30 -21.58 4.58
N ASN A 392 -8.91 -21.13 5.68
CA ASN A 392 -8.74 -19.77 6.23
C ASN A 392 -8.99 -18.63 5.21
N VAL A 393 -9.99 -18.80 4.35
CA VAL A 393 -10.35 -17.82 3.32
C VAL A 393 -11.49 -16.94 3.80
N THR A 394 -11.32 -15.63 3.73
CA THR A 394 -12.42 -14.70 3.99
C THR A 394 -13.05 -14.25 2.68
N PHE A 395 -14.33 -14.53 2.51
CA PHE A 395 -15.13 -14.07 1.38
C PHE A 395 -15.92 -12.82 1.76
N PHE A 396 -15.75 -11.78 0.99
CA PHE A 396 -16.46 -10.52 1.13
C PHE A 396 -17.44 -10.33 -0.03
N TYR A 397 -18.64 -9.87 0.28
CA TYR A 397 -19.69 -9.60 -0.69
C TYR A 397 -20.59 -8.47 -0.22
N ASN A 398 -21.18 -7.72 -1.14
CA ASN A 398 -22.17 -6.70 -0.82
C ASN A 398 -23.60 -7.20 -1.11
N ASP A 399 -24.60 -6.43 -0.73
CA ASP A 399 -26.01 -6.80 -0.85
C ASP A 399 -26.48 -6.99 -2.32
N SER A 400 -25.67 -6.57 -3.28
CA SER A 400 -25.90 -6.74 -4.72
C SER A 400 -25.32 -8.05 -5.28
N ILE A 401 -24.89 -8.94 -4.41
CA ILE A 401 -24.41 -10.29 -4.74
C ILE A 401 -25.27 -11.35 -4.07
N ASP A 402 -25.66 -12.37 -4.82
CA ASP A 402 -26.11 -13.66 -4.31
C ASP A 402 -25.03 -14.70 -4.56
N PHE A 403 -24.92 -15.69 -3.68
CA PHE A 403 -23.97 -16.78 -3.87
C PHE A 403 -24.49 -18.10 -3.28
N ASP A 404 -23.97 -19.20 -3.81
CA ASP A 404 -24.27 -20.55 -3.36
C ASP A 404 -23.05 -21.47 -3.52
N LEU A 405 -22.87 -22.43 -2.60
CA LEU A 405 -21.82 -23.44 -2.62
C LEU A 405 -22.42 -24.83 -2.80
N ASP A 406 -22.39 -25.36 -4.02
CA ASP A 406 -22.72 -26.75 -4.33
C ASP A 406 -21.48 -27.64 -4.09
N LYS A 407 -21.44 -28.29 -2.93
CA LYS A 407 -20.32 -29.17 -2.55
C LYS A 407 -20.20 -30.41 -3.39
N GLU A 408 -21.32 -30.96 -3.86
CA GLU A 408 -21.31 -32.18 -4.67
C GLU A 408 -20.74 -31.93 -6.07
N LYS A 409 -21.11 -30.80 -6.69
CA LYS A 409 -20.56 -30.37 -7.97
C LYS A 409 -19.22 -29.64 -7.84
N LYS A 410 -18.80 -29.29 -6.63
CA LYS A 410 -17.60 -28.49 -6.33
C LYS A 410 -17.63 -27.14 -7.06
N VAL A 411 -18.75 -26.43 -6.98
CA VAL A 411 -18.97 -25.14 -7.62
C VAL A 411 -19.40 -24.11 -6.59
N PHE A 412 -18.70 -22.98 -6.57
CA PHE A 412 -19.10 -21.79 -5.83
C PHE A 412 -19.65 -20.77 -6.83
N LYS A 413 -20.97 -20.62 -6.83
CA LYS A 413 -21.66 -19.73 -7.75
C LYS A 413 -21.90 -18.35 -7.13
N ILE A 414 -21.61 -17.27 -7.89
CA ILE A 414 -21.77 -15.88 -7.51
C ILE A 414 -22.58 -15.19 -8.59
N ILE A 415 -23.67 -14.51 -8.20
CA ILE A 415 -24.59 -13.82 -9.11
C ILE A 415 -24.62 -12.34 -8.80
N GLN A 416 -24.29 -11.50 -9.77
CA GLN A 416 -24.38 -10.05 -9.68
C GLN A 416 -25.80 -9.58 -9.99
N LYS A 417 -26.44 -8.87 -9.05
CA LYS A 417 -27.82 -8.39 -9.18
C LYS A 417 -27.93 -7.01 -9.84
N ASP A 418 -26.95 -6.15 -9.62
CA ASP A 418 -26.92 -4.80 -10.14
C ASP A 418 -25.50 -4.26 -10.36
N PHE A 419 -25.36 -2.99 -10.75
CA PHE A 419 -24.06 -2.33 -11.04
C PHE A 419 -23.07 -2.28 -9.87
N TYR A 420 -23.55 -2.46 -8.64
CA TYR A 420 -22.74 -2.34 -7.44
C TYR A 420 -22.24 -3.71 -6.97
N GLY A 421 -22.74 -4.81 -7.55
CA GLY A 421 -22.42 -6.17 -7.15
C GLY A 421 -20.94 -6.47 -7.35
N ARG A 422 -20.23 -6.69 -6.23
CA ARG A 422 -18.82 -7.08 -6.20
C ARG A 422 -18.56 -8.07 -5.09
N SER A 423 -17.61 -8.94 -5.34
CA SER A 423 -17.16 -9.91 -4.36
C SER A 423 -15.67 -10.12 -4.43
N PHE A 424 -15.07 -10.46 -3.30
CA PHE A 424 -13.65 -10.76 -3.27
C PHE A 424 -13.29 -11.75 -2.15
N PHE A 425 -12.27 -12.56 -2.42
CA PHE A 425 -11.69 -13.51 -1.50
C PHE A 425 -10.35 -12.97 -0.98
N VAL A 426 -10.09 -13.11 0.31
CA VAL A 426 -8.87 -12.59 0.93
C VAL A 426 -8.21 -13.66 1.78
N ASN A 427 -6.89 -13.80 1.60
CA ASN A 427 -6.01 -14.72 2.32
C ASN A 427 -6.39 -16.21 2.13
N GLY A 428 -5.54 -17.11 2.61
CA GLY A 428 -5.82 -18.55 2.66
C GLY A 428 -5.59 -19.30 1.36
N LEU A 429 -6.10 -20.52 1.33
CA LEU A 429 -5.96 -21.47 0.22
C LEU A 429 -7.33 -21.80 -0.39
N ILE A 430 -7.42 -21.77 -1.73
CA ILE A 430 -8.57 -22.24 -2.51
C ILE A 430 -8.12 -23.42 -3.35
N LYS A 431 -8.80 -24.57 -3.22
CA LYS A 431 -8.39 -25.80 -3.90
C LYS A 431 -9.55 -26.63 -4.42
N ASN A 432 -9.31 -27.29 -5.57
CA ASN A 432 -10.20 -28.33 -6.15
C ASN A 432 -11.66 -27.87 -6.31
N ILE A 433 -11.89 -26.63 -6.67
CA ILE A 433 -13.22 -26.03 -6.82
C ILE A 433 -13.29 -25.16 -8.06
N GLN A 434 -14.47 -25.02 -8.63
CA GLN A 434 -14.81 -24.05 -9.66
C GLN A 434 -15.53 -22.87 -9.01
N ILE A 435 -15.13 -21.65 -9.35
CA ILE A 435 -15.77 -20.41 -8.92
C ILE A 435 -16.36 -19.73 -10.14
N ASP A 436 -17.67 -19.56 -10.14
CA ASP A 436 -18.45 -19.00 -11.24
C ASP A 436 -19.04 -17.65 -10.85
N PHE A 437 -18.66 -16.61 -11.56
CA PHE A 437 -19.26 -15.28 -11.45
C PHE A 437 -20.15 -15.01 -12.67
N GLU A 438 -21.42 -14.74 -12.42
CA GLU A 438 -22.39 -14.39 -13.44
C GLU A 438 -22.90 -12.98 -13.28
N GLY A 439 -22.53 -12.08 -14.19
CA GLY A 439 -23.13 -10.76 -14.33
C GLY A 439 -24.43 -10.81 -15.15
N LYS A 440 -25.23 -9.76 -15.04
CA LYS A 440 -26.45 -9.64 -15.85
C LYS A 440 -26.14 -9.14 -17.26
N LYS A 441 -26.54 -9.92 -18.26
CA LYS A 441 -26.35 -9.60 -19.68
C LYS A 441 -26.97 -8.25 -20.07
N GLU A 442 -28.12 -7.89 -19.49
CA GLU A 442 -28.80 -6.61 -19.73
C GLU A 442 -27.94 -5.43 -19.28
N LEU A 443 -27.24 -5.55 -18.15
CA LEU A 443 -26.36 -4.52 -17.61
C LEU A 443 -25.09 -4.36 -18.47
N PHE A 444 -24.54 -5.46 -18.93
CA PHE A 444 -23.41 -5.45 -19.87
C PHE A 444 -23.77 -4.69 -21.17
N ASN A 445 -24.94 -4.92 -21.72
CA ASN A 445 -25.40 -4.26 -22.94
C ASN A 445 -25.58 -2.75 -22.78
N GLN A 446 -25.85 -2.26 -21.56
CA GLN A 446 -25.97 -0.81 -21.27
C GLN A 446 -24.61 -0.12 -21.19
N LYS A 447 -23.50 -0.86 -21.09
CA LYS A 447 -22.12 -0.35 -20.94
C LYS A 447 -21.96 0.64 -19.78
N ILE A 448 -22.71 0.47 -18.69
CA ILE A 448 -22.60 1.29 -17.49
C ILE A 448 -21.74 0.54 -16.48
N SER A 449 -20.73 1.18 -15.97
CA SER A 449 -19.84 0.60 -14.96
C SER A 449 -19.41 1.65 -13.94
N ASN A 450 -19.27 1.19 -12.68
CA ASN A 450 -18.45 1.85 -11.68
C ASN A 450 -17.05 1.24 -11.73
N ARG A 451 -16.06 2.00 -12.20
CA ARG A 451 -14.68 1.54 -12.30
C ARG A 451 -14.14 0.96 -10.99
N TYR A 452 -14.46 1.59 -9.86
CA TYR A 452 -13.95 1.23 -8.53
C TYR A 452 -15.09 0.92 -7.57
N ASP A 453 -14.80 0.10 -6.57
CA ASP A 453 -15.63 -0.04 -5.38
C ASP A 453 -15.14 0.85 -4.22
N HIS A 454 -15.75 0.71 -3.04
CA HIS A 454 -15.36 1.44 -1.84
C HIS A 454 -13.98 1.06 -1.31
N ASN A 455 -13.46 -0.11 -1.66
CA ASN A 455 -12.11 -0.56 -1.33
C ASN A 455 -11.10 -0.24 -2.45
N THR A 456 -11.53 0.54 -3.46
CA THR A 456 -10.76 0.86 -4.66
C THR A 456 -10.39 -0.36 -5.53
N LEU A 457 -11.13 -1.47 -5.38
CA LEU A 457 -10.99 -2.64 -6.24
C LEU A 457 -11.63 -2.39 -7.60
N THR A 458 -11.05 -2.96 -8.63
CA THR A 458 -11.45 -2.85 -10.03
C THR A 458 -12.24 -4.07 -10.51
N GLY A 459 -11.97 -5.25 -9.94
CA GLY A 459 -12.60 -6.51 -10.32
C GLY A 459 -14.06 -6.66 -9.88
N CYS A 460 -14.88 -7.30 -10.70
CA CYS A 460 -16.15 -7.84 -10.25
C CYS A 460 -15.95 -9.00 -9.28
N LEU A 461 -15.02 -9.87 -9.60
CA LEU A 461 -14.53 -10.96 -8.78
C LEU A 461 -13.04 -10.76 -8.54
N SER A 462 -12.64 -10.53 -7.28
CA SER A 462 -11.23 -10.30 -6.95
C SER A 462 -10.69 -11.34 -5.98
N PHE A 463 -9.40 -11.69 -6.13
CA PHE A 463 -8.68 -12.61 -5.25
C PHE A 463 -7.43 -11.93 -4.73
N ILE A 464 -7.30 -11.82 -3.41
CA ILE A 464 -6.25 -11.04 -2.76
C ILE A 464 -5.47 -11.92 -1.79
N LYS A 465 -4.18 -12.14 -2.06
CA LYS A 465 -3.31 -12.99 -1.23
C LYS A 465 -3.82 -14.43 -1.11
N ILE A 466 -4.43 -14.94 -2.19
CA ILE A 466 -4.91 -16.33 -2.26
C ILE A 466 -3.78 -17.24 -2.76
N TYR A 467 -3.67 -18.43 -2.15
CA TYR A 467 -2.92 -19.54 -2.71
C TYR A 467 -3.90 -20.47 -3.46
N PHE A 468 -3.63 -20.77 -4.72
CA PHE A 468 -4.49 -21.62 -5.56
C PHE A 468 -3.90 -23.00 -5.77
N GLU A 469 -4.75 -24.01 -5.68
CA GLU A 469 -4.44 -25.39 -6.09
C GLU A 469 -5.60 -25.96 -6.92
N ASN A 470 -5.32 -26.30 -8.19
CA ASN A 470 -6.28 -26.99 -9.07
C ASN A 470 -7.68 -26.35 -9.08
N THR A 471 -7.74 -25.03 -9.24
CA THR A 471 -8.99 -24.25 -9.19
C THR A 471 -9.37 -23.77 -10.59
N GLU A 472 -10.68 -23.70 -10.88
CA GLU A 472 -11.21 -23.09 -12.10
C GLU A 472 -11.93 -21.77 -11.74
N LEU A 473 -11.68 -20.71 -12.51
CA LEU A 473 -12.26 -19.37 -12.31
C LEU A 473 -13.02 -18.98 -13.57
N ASN A 474 -14.30 -18.71 -13.45
CA ASN A 474 -15.14 -18.30 -14.56
C ASN A 474 -15.81 -16.96 -14.27
N SER A 475 -15.87 -16.07 -15.27
CA SER A 475 -16.60 -14.80 -15.21
C SER A 475 -17.36 -14.57 -16.51
N THR A 476 -18.63 -14.21 -16.40
CA THR A 476 -19.49 -13.94 -17.57
C THR A 476 -20.27 -12.65 -17.39
N SER A 477 -20.31 -11.83 -18.44
CA SER A 477 -21.07 -10.56 -18.48
C SER A 477 -20.74 -9.61 -17.34
N SER A 478 -19.45 -9.53 -16.99
CA SER A 478 -18.94 -8.64 -15.93
C SER A 478 -18.97 -7.18 -16.37
N ILE A 479 -19.44 -6.32 -15.46
CA ILE A 479 -19.62 -4.87 -15.72
C ILE A 479 -18.68 -3.99 -14.91
N CYS A 480 -17.61 -4.56 -14.39
CA CYS A 480 -16.56 -3.83 -13.67
C CYS A 480 -15.40 -3.46 -14.60
N GLU A 481 -14.36 -2.82 -14.09
CA GLU A 481 -13.13 -2.57 -14.86
C GLU A 481 -12.51 -3.90 -15.29
N ASP A 482 -12.39 -4.87 -14.36
CA ASP A 482 -11.88 -6.20 -14.66
C ASP A 482 -12.96 -7.25 -14.41
N GLY A 483 -13.04 -8.25 -15.27
CA GLY A 483 -13.90 -9.40 -15.06
C GLY A 483 -13.45 -10.20 -13.84
N ILE A 484 -12.15 -10.51 -13.80
CA ILE A 484 -11.45 -11.15 -12.68
C ILE A 484 -10.18 -10.37 -12.39
N ASN A 485 -9.89 -10.07 -11.12
CA ASN A 485 -8.64 -9.44 -10.70
C ASN A 485 -7.94 -10.29 -9.63
N LEU A 486 -6.65 -10.63 -9.86
CA LEU A 486 -5.83 -11.46 -8.96
C LEU A 486 -4.66 -10.65 -8.40
N ILE A 487 -4.68 -10.36 -7.10
CA ILE A 487 -3.75 -9.45 -6.44
C ILE A 487 -2.89 -10.21 -5.43
N ASN A 488 -1.56 -10.13 -5.54
CA ASN A 488 -0.61 -10.78 -4.61
C ASN A 488 -0.87 -12.28 -4.42
N SER A 489 -1.47 -12.95 -5.39
CA SER A 489 -1.87 -14.35 -5.33
C SER A 489 -0.79 -15.28 -5.88
N LYS A 490 -0.82 -16.55 -5.51
CA LYS A 490 0.19 -17.55 -5.86
C LYS A 490 -0.42 -18.91 -6.14
N GLY A 491 0.35 -19.81 -6.72
CA GLY A 491 -0.02 -21.22 -6.86
C GLY A 491 -0.39 -21.61 -8.29
N LYS A 492 -1.25 -22.60 -8.42
CA LYS A 492 -1.61 -23.20 -9.71
C LYS A 492 -3.11 -23.13 -9.96
N ILE A 493 -3.49 -22.51 -11.10
CA ILE A 493 -4.87 -22.43 -11.57
C ILE A 493 -5.02 -23.35 -12.79
N LYS A 494 -6.02 -24.19 -12.78
CA LYS A 494 -6.29 -25.12 -13.88
C LYS A 494 -6.88 -24.39 -15.08
N LYS A 495 -7.88 -23.53 -14.86
CA LYS A 495 -8.55 -22.82 -15.94
C LYS A 495 -9.04 -21.44 -15.48
N ILE A 496 -8.91 -20.47 -16.37
CA ILE A 496 -9.59 -19.18 -16.27
C ILE A 496 -10.44 -19.01 -17.53
N PHE A 497 -11.71 -18.69 -17.34
CA PHE A 497 -12.63 -18.37 -18.42
C PHE A 497 -13.28 -17.01 -18.18
N SER A 498 -13.21 -16.11 -19.17
CA SER A 498 -13.90 -14.83 -19.11
C SER A 498 -14.63 -14.57 -20.43
N LYS A 499 -15.89 -14.13 -20.32
CA LYS A 499 -16.71 -13.83 -21.49
C LYS A 499 -17.56 -12.58 -21.28
N ASN A 500 -17.53 -11.67 -22.25
CA ASN A 500 -18.26 -10.40 -22.19
C ASN A 500 -17.83 -9.57 -21.00
N SER A 501 -16.56 -9.16 -20.94
CA SER A 501 -16.04 -8.22 -19.96
C SER A 501 -16.12 -6.79 -20.48
N LEU A 502 -16.59 -5.86 -19.63
CA LEU A 502 -16.83 -4.47 -20.04
C LEU A 502 -15.54 -3.70 -20.34
N PHE A 503 -14.43 -4.09 -19.67
CA PHE A 503 -13.08 -3.62 -19.96
C PHE A 503 -12.14 -4.82 -20.02
N ASP A 504 -11.26 -5.06 -19.03
CA ASP A 504 -10.33 -6.17 -19.08
C ASP A 504 -11.00 -7.52 -18.72
N GLY A 505 -10.59 -8.55 -19.43
CA GLY A 505 -11.07 -9.89 -19.14
C GLY A 505 -10.55 -10.41 -17.81
N VAL A 506 -9.23 -10.33 -17.65
CA VAL A 506 -8.51 -10.72 -16.42
C VAL A 506 -7.33 -9.77 -16.20
N ASP A 507 -7.18 -9.29 -14.97
CA ASP A 507 -6.06 -8.47 -14.53
C ASP A 507 -5.28 -9.18 -13.40
N PHE A 508 -3.95 -9.14 -13.50
CA PHE A 508 -3.02 -9.77 -12.58
C PHE A 508 -2.07 -8.73 -11.98
N ASP A 509 -2.21 -8.47 -10.68
CA ASP A 509 -1.36 -7.56 -9.93
C ASP A 509 -0.40 -8.32 -8.99
N PHE A 510 0.90 -8.14 -9.12
CA PHE A 510 1.93 -8.60 -8.17
C PHE A 510 1.89 -10.10 -7.83
N SER A 511 1.33 -10.94 -8.70
CA SER A 511 1.05 -12.35 -8.44
C SER A 511 2.14 -13.27 -9.01
N ASN A 512 2.19 -14.52 -8.53
CA ASN A 512 3.10 -15.55 -9.04
C ASN A 512 2.28 -16.82 -9.30
N LEU A 513 1.86 -17.02 -10.54
CA LEU A 513 0.87 -18.02 -10.90
C LEU A 513 1.34 -18.90 -12.07
N SER A 514 1.03 -20.18 -11.99
CA SER A 514 1.06 -21.11 -13.11
C SER A 514 -0.39 -21.44 -13.53
N ILE A 515 -0.70 -21.23 -14.81
CA ILE A 515 -2.07 -21.38 -15.32
C ILE A 515 -2.04 -22.34 -16.51
N GLU A 516 -2.82 -23.42 -16.45
CA GLU A 516 -2.85 -24.41 -17.52
C GLU A 516 -3.62 -23.91 -18.75
N GLN A 517 -4.74 -23.20 -18.52
CA GLN A 517 -5.57 -22.70 -19.61
C GLN A 517 -6.22 -21.36 -19.28
N ILE A 518 -6.18 -20.42 -20.26
CA ILE A 518 -6.97 -19.20 -20.24
C ILE A 518 -7.82 -19.11 -21.52
N ILE A 519 -9.11 -18.87 -21.37
CA ILE A 519 -10.03 -18.64 -22.48
C ILE A 519 -10.77 -17.32 -22.24
N ILE A 520 -10.62 -16.35 -23.14
CA ILE A 520 -11.31 -15.06 -23.07
C ILE A 520 -11.99 -14.77 -24.39
N GLU A 521 -13.28 -14.42 -24.31
CA GLU A 521 -14.09 -14.04 -25.46
C GLU A 521 -14.78 -12.71 -25.21
N ASN A 522 -14.54 -11.71 -26.09
CA ASN A 522 -15.22 -10.43 -26.09
C ASN A 522 -14.94 -9.59 -24.82
N SER A 523 -13.71 -9.12 -24.70
CA SER A 523 -13.28 -8.10 -23.74
C SER A 523 -13.22 -6.74 -24.45
N LEU A 524 -13.83 -5.69 -23.89
CA LEU A 524 -13.88 -4.39 -24.58
C LEU A 524 -12.59 -3.58 -24.46
N ASN A 525 -11.64 -4.01 -23.62
CA ASN A 525 -10.27 -3.50 -23.53
C ASN A 525 -9.26 -4.66 -23.69
N ASP A 526 -8.32 -4.86 -22.77
CA ASP A 526 -7.35 -5.96 -22.86
C ASP A 526 -8.02 -7.30 -22.48
N CYS A 527 -7.67 -8.39 -23.18
CA CYS A 527 -8.11 -9.70 -22.72
C CYS A 527 -7.39 -10.07 -21.42
N ILE A 528 -6.05 -9.88 -21.38
CA ILE A 528 -5.24 -10.11 -20.17
C ILE A 528 -4.32 -8.92 -19.96
N ASP A 529 -4.29 -8.36 -18.73
CA ASP A 529 -3.28 -7.41 -18.30
C ASP A 529 -2.45 -7.97 -17.12
N PHE A 530 -1.14 -7.76 -17.15
CA PHE A 530 -0.20 -8.16 -16.11
C PHE A 530 0.57 -6.96 -15.61
N SER A 531 0.52 -6.75 -14.30
CA SER A 531 1.28 -5.73 -13.59
C SER A 531 2.15 -6.37 -12.52
N SER A 532 3.45 -6.53 -12.81
CA SER A 532 4.43 -7.12 -11.90
C SER A 532 4.18 -8.61 -11.60
N GLY A 533 5.20 -9.35 -11.20
CA GLY A 533 5.09 -10.75 -10.83
C GLY A 533 5.70 -11.72 -11.82
N THR A 534 5.42 -13.02 -11.62
CA THR A 534 5.95 -14.10 -12.47
C THR A 534 4.82 -15.05 -12.87
N TYR A 535 4.69 -15.28 -14.18
CA TYR A 535 3.58 -16.02 -14.73
C TYR A 535 4.03 -17.09 -15.73
N ILE A 536 3.42 -18.25 -15.65
CA ILE A 536 3.57 -19.35 -16.62
C ILE A 536 2.19 -19.67 -17.12
N ILE A 537 1.95 -19.54 -18.44
CA ILE A 537 0.69 -19.89 -19.08
C ILE A 537 0.96 -20.91 -20.18
N GLU A 538 0.34 -22.07 -20.04
CA GLU A 538 0.57 -23.18 -20.96
C GLU A 538 -0.28 -23.11 -22.23
N ASN A 539 -1.53 -22.66 -22.10
CA ASN A 539 -2.44 -22.54 -23.26
C ASN A 539 -3.31 -21.30 -23.11
N SER A 540 -3.56 -20.56 -24.17
CA SER A 540 -4.66 -19.60 -24.17
C SER A 540 -5.35 -19.44 -25.51
N ILE A 541 -6.65 -19.08 -25.43
CA ILE A 541 -7.49 -18.72 -26.57
C ILE A 541 -8.12 -17.36 -26.22
N LEU A 542 -7.67 -16.33 -26.90
CA LEU A 542 -8.08 -14.95 -26.69
C LEU A 542 -8.73 -14.41 -27.95
N LYS A 543 -10.01 -14.04 -27.86
CA LYS A 543 -10.77 -13.64 -29.03
C LYS A 543 -11.56 -12.36 -28.77
N LYS A 544 -11.51 -11.42 -29.70
CA LYS A 544 -12.20 -10.13 -29.64
C LYS A 544 -11.75 -9.31 -28.43
N CYS A 545 -10.46 -8.97 -28.40
CA CYS A 545 -9.87 -8.09 -27.39
C CYS A 545 -9.85 -6.67 -27.94
N GLY A 546 -10.58 -5.76 -27.29
CA GLY A 546 -10.79 -4.39 -27.81
C GLY A 546 -9.50 -3.57 -27.99
N ASP A 547 -8.49 -3.79 -27.15
CA ASP A 547 -7.15 -3.21 -27.30
C ASP A 547 -6.08 -4.30 -27.47
N LYS A 548 -5.70 -5.04 -26.44
CA LYS A 548 -4.63 -6.03 -26.53
C LYS A 548 -5.12 -7.44 -26.20
N GLY A 549 -4.60 -8.43 -26.94
CA GLY A 549 -4.73 -9.82 -26.52
C GLY A 549 -4.05 -10.03 -25.18
N ILE A 550 -2.78 -9.65 -25.08
CA ILE A 550 -2.01 -9.73 -23.85
C ILE A 550 -1.20 -8.43 -23.67
N SER A 551 -1.31 -7.84 -22.49
CA SER A 551 -0.58 -6.68 -22.03
C SER A 551 0.31 -7.06 -20.85
N VAL A 552 1.63 -6.87 -20.95
CA VAL A 552 2.61 -7.25 -19.91
C VAL A 552 3.43 -6.03 -19.53
N GLY A 553 3.34 -5.59 -18.27
CA GLY A 553 4.01 -4.37 -17.79
C GLY A 553 4.71 -4.54 -16.43
N GLU A 554 5.40 -3.49 -16.00
CA GLU A 554 5.94 -3.25 -14.67
C GLU A 554 6.78 -4.40 -14.08
N ASP A 555 7.97 -4.66 -14.68
CA ASP A 555 8.91 -5.71 -14.25
C ASP A 555 8.33 -7.15 -14.25
N THR A 556 7.24 -7.39 -14.95
CA THR A 556 6.66 -8.73 -15.08
C THR A 556 7.59 -9.68 -15.83
N VAL A 557 7.69 -10.92 -15.37
CA VAL A 557 8.32 -12.02 -16.10
C VAL A 557 7.27 -13.05 -16.48
N ALA A 558 7.07 -13.26 -17.79
CA ALA A 558 6.03 -14.16 -18.29
C ALA A 558 6.57 -15.16 -19.30
N ASN A 559 6.20 -16.43 -19.12
CA ASN A 559 6.46 -17.52 -20.04
C ASN A 559 5.12 -18.03 -20.61
N PHE A 560 4.94 -17.87 -21.93
CA PHE A 560 3.72 -18.19 -22.63
C PHE A 560 3.95 -19.30 -23.66
N GLN A 561 3.13 -20.33 -23.57
CA GLN A 561 3.14 -21.44 -24.55
C GLN A 561 1.77 -21.60 -25.20
N ARG A 562 1.74 -21.91 -26.47
CA ARG A 562 0.51 -22.21 -27.23
C ARG A 562 -0.61 -21.15 -27.06
N ILE A 563 -0.21 -19.88 -27.23
CA ILE A 563 -1.12 -18.75 -27.16
C ILE A 563 -1.76 -18.49 -28.53
N ASN A 564 -3.08 -18.41 -28.57
CA ASN A 564 -3.81 -18.03 -29.77
C ASN A 564 -4.58 -16.73 -29.50
N VAL A 565 -4.25 -15.66 -30.24
CA VAL A 565 -4.94 -14.37 -30.19
C VAL A 565 -5.60 -14.09 -31.53
N THR A 566 -6.88 -13.72 -31.48
CA THR A 566 -7.61 -13.32 -32.68
C THR A 566 -8.45 -12.06 -32.44
N GLU A 567 -8.53 -11.20 -33.45
CA GLU A 567 -9.36 -9.99 -33.45
C GLU A 567 -8.97 -9.05 -32.29
N SER A 568 -7.76 -8.42 -32.37
CA SER A 568 -7.30 -7.40 -31.41
C SER A 568 -6.48 -6.31 -32.11
N ASN A 569 -6.32 -5.16 -31.44
CA ASN A 569 -5.43 -4.12 -31.95
C ASN A 569 -3.96 -4.57 -31.84
N ILE A 570 -3.55 -5.09 -30.66
CA ILE A 570 -2.21 -5.64 -30.45
C ILE A 570 -2.33 -7.07 -29.97
N GLY A 571 -1.62 -8.01 -30.60
CA GLY A 571 -1.60 -9.40 -30.17
C GLY A 571 -0.94 -9.57 -28.80
N LEU A 572 0.32 -9.12 -28.68
CA LEU A 572 1.10 -9.17 -27.45
C LEU A 572 1.90 -7.86 -27.28
N ALA A 573 1.75 -7.20 -26.14
CA ALA A 573 2.54 -6.04 -25.76
C ALA A 573 3.39 -6.32 -24.52
N SER A 574 4.71 -6.01 -24.58
CA SER A 574 5.64 -6.02 -23.44
C SER A 574 6.07 -4.58 -23.13
N LYS A 575 5.86 -4.13 -21.91
CA LYS A 575 6.11 -2.73 -21.49
C LYS A 575 6.94 -2.70 -20.21
N ASP A 576 7.59 -1.55 -19.95
CA ASP A 576 8.01 -1.15 -18.62
C ASP A 576 8.86 -2.21 -17.89
N SER A 577 10.02 -2.56 -18.44
CA SER A 577 10.99 -3.55 -17.94
C SER A 577 10.48 -4.99 -17.92
N SER A 578 9.31 -5.28 -18.47
CA SER A 578 8.80 -6.66 -18.51
C SER A 578 9.59 -7.53 -19.48
N LYS A 579 9.59 -8.84 -19.21
CA LYS A 579 10.28 -9.87 -20.01
C LYS A 579 9.31 -10.96 -20.38
N VAL A 580 9.10 -11.16 -21.66
CA VAL A 580 8.18 -12.17 -22.19
C VAL A 580 8.94 -13.20 -23.02
N PHE A 581 8.69 -14.47 -22.75
CA PHE A 581 9.09 -15.60 -23.56
C PHE A 581 7.83 -16.21 -24.17
N LEU A 582 7.75 -16.17 -25.50
CA LEU A 582 6.59 -16.65 -26.27
C LEU A 582 6.99 -17.85 -27.13
N GLU A 583 6.29 -18.95 -26.99
CA GLU A 583 6.58 -20.19 -27.71
C GLU A 583 5.34 -20.82 -28.33
N ASN A 584 5.48 -21.38 -29.54
CA ASN A 584 4.45 -22.16 -30.26
C ASN A 584 3.09 -21.43 -30.37
N SER A 585 3.10 -20.13 -30.63
CA SER A 585 1.94 -19.26 -30.53
C SER A 585 1.48 -18.70 -31.88
N LYS A 586 0.22 -18.28 -31.95
CA LYS A 586 -0.40 -17.78 -33.20
C LYS A 586 -1.15 -16.49 -32.92
N MET A 587 -0.91 -15.48 -33.75
CA MET A 587 -1.68 -14.24 -33.79
C MET A 587 -2.40 -14.18 -35.14
N TRP A 588 -3.67 -13.80 -35.13
CA TRP A 588 -4.48 -13.74 -36.36
C TRP A 588 -5.46 -12.57 -36.31
N ASP A 589 -5.61 -11.85 -37.42
CA ASP A 589 -6.49 -10.69 -37.53
C ASP A 589 -6.20 -9.65 -36.45
N VAL A 590 -4.93 -9.25 -36.29
CA VAL A 590 -4.46 -8.25 -35.36
C VAL A 590 -3.84 -7.07 -36.12
N MET A 591 -3.98 -5.85 -35.62
CA MET A 591 -3.34 -4.71 -36.26
C MET A 591 -1.81 -4.73 -36.07
N THR A 592 -1.34 -5.02 -34.85
CA THR A 592 0.09 -5.22 -34.53
C THR A 592 0.28 -6.57 -33.86
N CYS A 593 1.18 -7.40 -34.36
CA CYS A 593 1.41 -8.72 -33.77
C CYS A 593 2.12 -8.64 -32.43
N TYR A 594 3.29 -8.01 -32.41
CA TYR A 594 4.17 -7.92 -31.25
C TYR A 594 4.61 -6.47 -31.05
N ALA A 595 4.40 -5.93 -29.85
CA ALA A 595 4.81 -4.59 -29.49
C ALA A 595 5.69 -4.60 -28.24
N SER A 596 6.83 -3.91 -28.28
CA SER A 596 7.69 -3.75 -27.12
C SER A 596 8.07 -2.28 -26.96
N TYR A 597 7.69 -1.65 -25.84
CA TYR A 597 7.89 -0.23 -25.63
C TYR A 597 7.95 0.18 -24.17
N LYS A 598 8.49 1.36 -23.91
CA LYS A 598 8.50 2.02 -22.62
C LYS A 598 7.28 2.94 -22.50
N LYS A 599 6.42 2.69 -21.51
CA LYS A 599 5.24 3.50 -21.20
C LYS A 599 5.47 4.43 -20.00
N LYS A 600 6.06 3.92 -18.93
CA LYS A 600 6.31 4.64 -17.69
C LYS A 600 7.76 5.08 -17.56
N GLN A 601 8.00 6.31 -17.09
CA GLN A 601 9.34 6.90 -17.05
C GLN A 601 10.31 6.20 -16.09
N GLU A 602 9.81 5.60 -15.04
CA GLU A 602 10.56 4.93 -13.99
C GLU A 602 11.09 3.55 -14.37
N PHE A 603 10.62 2.97 -15.48
CA PHE A 603 11.05 1.68 -16.00
C PHE A 603 11.92 1.84 -17.25
N ASN A 604 12.57 0.75 -17.64
CA ASN A 604 13.17 0.58 -18.96
C ASN A 604 12.11 0.08 -19.96
N GLY A 605 12.51 -0.15 -21.20
CA GLY A 605 11.64 -0.75 -22.22
C GLY A 605 11.33 -2.21 -21.96
N GLY A 606 10.32 -2.76 -22.64
CA GLY A 606 9.96 -4.15 -22.61
C GLY A 606 10.92 -5.05 -23.41
N GLN A 607 10.84 -6.36 -23.19
CA GLN A 607 11.60 -7.38 -23.91
C GLN A 607 10.69 -8.54 -24.31
N ILE A 608 10.75 -8.98 -25.55
CA ILE A 608 10.04 -10.18 -26.03
C ILE A 608 11.05 -11.10 -26.72
N LYS A 609 11.04 -12.38 -26.35
CA LYS A 609 11.71 -13.46 -27.07
C LYS A 609 10.66 -14.38 -27.66
N ILE A 610 10.71 -14.58 -29.00
CA ILE A 610 9.71 -15.32 -29.75
C ILE A 610 10.38 -16.58 -30.31
N ASN A 611 9.80 -17.75 -30.04
CA ASN A 611 10.21 -19.03 -30.56
C ASN A 611 9.04 -19.73 -31.26
N ASN A 612 9.24 -20.26 -32.46
CA ASN A 612 8.27 -21.05 -33.20
C ASN A 612 6.84 -20.48 -33.17
N SER A 613 6.71 -19.16 -33.38
CA SER A 613 5.40 -18.48 -33.35
C SER A 613 5.18 -17.70 -34.63
N ASN A 614 3.92 -17.56 -35.03
CA ASN A 614 3.59 -16.88 -36.30
C ASN A 614 2.43 -15.89 -36.14
N CYS A 615 2.40 -14.93 -37.02
CA CYS A 615 1.33 -13.97 -37.14
C CYS A 615 0.81 -13.89 -38.59
N LYS A 616 -0.50 -13.70 -38.78
CA LYS A 616 -1.15 -13.58 -40.09
C LYS A 616 -2.25 -12.52 -40.05
N ASN A 617 -2.52 -11.89 -41.19
CA ASN A 617 -3.52 -10.83 -41.33
C ASN A 617 -3.26 -9.67 -40.36
N PHE A 618 -2.14 -8.98 -40.55
CA PHE A 618 -1.71 -7.87 -39.71
C PHE A 618 -1.32 -6.63 -40.56
N ASN A 619 -1.29 -5.46 -39.93
CA ASN A 619 -0.73 -4.26 -40.53
C ASN A 619 0.77 -4.09 -40.20
N THR A 620 1.13 -4.37 -38.96
CA THR A 620 2.51 -4.29 -38.45
C THR A 620 2.87 -5.59 -37.72
N GLU A 621 3.96 -6.25 -38.12
CA GLU A 621 4.39 -7.47 -37.46
C GLU A 621 5.08 -7.16 -36.12
N ILE A 622 6.04 -6.23 -36.14
CA ILE A 622 6.87 -5.87 -34.99
C ILE A 622 6.89 -4.35 -34.81
N TYR A 623 6.57 -3.91 -33.59
CA TYR A 623 6.75 -2.53 -33.16
C TYR A 623 7.69 -2.49 -31.96
N VAL A 624 8.79 -1.73 -32.04
CA VAL A 624 9.82 -1.60 -30.98
C VAL A 624 10.26 -0.15 -30.87
N ASP A 625 10.31 0.39 -29.66
CA ASP A 625 10.93 1.69 -29.40
C ASP A 625 12.43 1.59 -29.10
N ASN A 626 13.11 2.72 -28.91
CA ASN A 626 14.56 2.79 -28.69
C ASN A 626 15.02 2.21 -27.34
N PHE A 627 14.11 1.87 -26.42
CA PHE A 627 14.41 1.37 -25.08
C PHE A 627 14.16 -0.12 -24.93
N SER A 628 13.56 -0.75 -25.93
CA SER A 628 12.98 -2.09 -25.87
C SER A 628 13.63 -3.03 -26.88
N SER A 629 13.32 -4.32 -26.79
CA SER A 629 13.81 -5.32 -27.75
C SER A 629 12.79 -6.42 -28.04
N ILE A 630 12.80 -6.90 -29.27
CA ILE A 630 12.13 -8.13 -29.69
C ILE A 630 13.17 -8.99 -30.42
N GLU A 631 13.32 -10.22 -29.95
CA GLU A 631 14.23 -11.23 -30.51
C GLU A 631 13.42 -12.40 -31.05
N VAL A 632 13.52 -12.68 -32.35
CA VAL A 632 12.88 -13.85 -32.97
C VAL A 632 13.95 -14.92 -33.11
N MET A 633 13.72 -16.04 -32.42
CA MET A 633 14.59 -17.21 -32.48
C MET A 633 14.05 -18.15 -33.56
N ASN A 634 14.91 -18.55 -34.49
CA ASN A 634 14.59 -19.47 -35.58
C ASN A 634 14.54 -20.92 -35.12
#